data_2e5366b1360b2bac7e715a2e5b937c0c
#
_entry.id   2e5366b1360b2bac7e715a2e5b937c0c
#
_cell.length_a   1.000
_cell.length_b   1.000
_cell.length_c   1.000
_cell.angle_alpha   90.00
_cell.angle_beta   90.00
_cell.angle_gamma   90.00
#
_symmetry.space_group_name_H-M   'P 1'
#
loop_
_entity.id
_entity.type
_entity.pdbx_description
1 polymer ?
#
loop_
_entity_poly.entity_id
_entity_poly.type
_entity_poly.pdbx_seq_one_letter_code
_entity_poly.pdbx_strand_id
1 'polypeptide(L)'
;MYQTSQEYKESMKRPVRNQSYMKIQLGLINQEAQQTAGLSDTNKYNDFSDAESIFNQHTVRRYATYESNFWKANGISFFLPEKKSDYRKDGITSTNLFEESFHVKFVFGCGKSDIKGLTIKFGRNYPTKFTIVTDNATSFEYENTEELFKSDDVFENTESIELVITEMNVPNARVRIDYIIFGLGLEYDDEWISEASSNTTLSAINEDLPESEFKVTLCNDNQLFNVDNPSSDINFLESGQKVNVMMGYMLDDGNIEWIKMHSLYVSEWSADDSSATITAVDILKYLDEKYYKGIYYEDGISLYDLAVLVLTDAGLNEDEYYIDSYMKKVYVHNPLPNVTHKEALQIIANAGRCIMDYDRNGKIRIRVAFKPTYDTTSNGETYFSNAPTIDNLTEKNQYATCEQNFWKADGEKLFVPTDHHQDTGYISASISDENGRFDVNPMLTRTLEAKYKAYGIMINFSGNLPKKIVIRTYADDVLNNTLTITSGIEQATEINYDFPEYDRLEIEFPETEPNSRIHIDYLSLGAETSYSLEYDDLYSTPVGTQLEKIKNVKVSRSLYSKSATKEDLTSETITYSGENQIYYLNDPCYGYSVAISNAKSGQSAKIVSSGTYYVEVAFSGVKTGENIEVAITGYKYNVATSYYSQPVHNRGTEKEWKNPLISFDDHCQEVAKWLADYFASGIEYELDYRGEPAIDCGDVIGQENKYDPDLKTIVEQSQITFKSGLLGGGLRTRRKEYVARTKNRLVSR
;
A
#
# COMPACT_ATOMS: atom_id res chain seq x y z
N MET A 1 -13.23 -8.12 3.63
CA MET A 1 -13.05 -9.56 3.50
C MET A 1 -12.46 -9.88 2.14
N TYR A 2 -11.44 -10.73 2.06
CA TYR A 2 -10.81 -11.13 0.80
C TYR A 2 -11.78 -11.91 -0.08
N GLN A 3 -11.73 -11.67 -1.39
CA GLN A 3 -12.61 -12.37 -2.32
C GLN A 3 -12.10 -13.80 -2.57
N THR A 4 -12.96 -14.77 -2.35
CA THR A 4 -12.71 -16.19 -2.58
C THR A 4 -13.80 -16.78 -3.44
N SER A 5 -13.54 -17.93 -4.03
CA SER A 5 -14.53 -18.66 -4.81
C SER A 5 -15.74 -19.05 -3.94
N GLN A 6 -16.88 -19.32 -4.59
CA GLN A 6 -18.05 -19.82 -3.88
C GLN A 6 -17.78 -21.21 -3.28
N GLU A 7 -17.03 -22.04 -4.00
CA GLU A 7 -16.65 -23.38 -3.55
C GLU A 7 -15.79 -23.32 -2.27
N TYR A 8 -14.85 -22.36 -2.19
CA TYR A 8 -14.10 -22.09 -0.96
C TYR A 8 -15.01 -21.75 0.20
N LYS A 9 -15.91 -20.78 0.01
CA LYS A 9 -16.85 -20.33 1.06
C LYS A 9 -17.71 -21.47 1.61
N GLU A 10 -18.24 -22.31 0.70
CA GLU A 10 -19.05 -23.47 1.09
C GLU A 10 -18.22 -24.54 1.82
N SER A 11 -17.00 -24.79 1.34
CA SER A 11 -16.10 -25.79 1.93
C SER A 11 -15.62 -25.36 3.33
N MET A 12 -15.34 -24.07 3.53
CA MET A 12 -14.93 -23.52 4.82
C MET A 12 -16.03 -23.59 5.90
N LYS A 13 -17.29 -23.63 5.48
CA LYS A 13 -18.45 -23.76 6.39
C LYS A 13 -18.76 -25.22 6.79
N ARG A 14 -18.13 -26.18 6.17
CA ARG A 14 -18.41 -27.60 6.48
C ARG A 14 -17.95 -27.99 7.87
N PRO A 15 -18.68 -28.90 8.56
CA PRO A 15 -18.25 -29.43 9.85
C PRO A 15 -16.87 -30.09 9.81
N VAL A 16 -16.56 -30.78 8.71
CA VAL A 16 -15.25 -31.37 8.44
C VAL A 16 -14.63 -30.59 7.28
N ARG A 17 -13.56 -29.87 7.58
CA ARG A 17 -12.78 -29.12 6.58
C ARG A 17 -11.72 -29.98 5.92
N ASN A 18 -11.42 -29.70 4.66
CA ASN A 18 -10.29 -30.26 3.98
C ASN A 18 -8.96 -29.72 4.54
N GLN A 19 -7.85 -30.24 4.08
CA GLN A 19 -6.52 -29.82 4.51
C GLN A 19 -6.24 -28.37 4.08
N SER A 20 -5.64 -27.63 5.00
CA SER A 20 -5.10 -26.31 4.74
C SER A 20 -3.61 -26.40 4.48
N TYR A 21 -3.11 -25.47 3.71
CA TYR A 21 -1.71 -25.34 3.29
C TYR A 21 -1.19 -23.95 3.64
N MET A 22 0.10 -23.86 3.79
CA MET A 22 0.77 -22.57 3.96
C MET A 22 2.03 -22.53 3.11
N LYS A 23 2.34 -21.37 2.57
CA LYS A 23 3.64 -21.10 2.00
C LYS A 23 4.08 -19.68 2.31
N ILE A 24 5.37 -19.52 2.48
CA ILE A 24 6.00 -18.22 2.61
C ILE A 24 7.01 -18.04 1.48
N GLN A 25 7.08 -16.84 0.99
CA GLN A 25 8.11 -16.41 0.05
C GLN A 25 9.00 -15.41 0.78
N LEU A 26 10.26 -15.75 0.89
CA LEU A 26 11.28 -14.96 1.56
C LEU A 26 12.26 -14.45 0.51
N GLY A 27 12.44 -13.14 0.44
CA GLY A 27 13.45 -12.54 -0.42
C GLY A 27 14.74 -12.31 0.33
N LEU A 28 15.78 -13.10 0.06
CA LEU A 28 17.15 -12.81 0.50
C LEU A 28 17.73 -11.74 -0.43
N ILE A 29 17.29 -10.51 -0.23
CA ILE A 29 17.63 -9.37 -1.09
C ILE A 29 18.67 -8.53 -0.36
N ASN A 30 19.74 -8.18 -1.04
CA ASN A 30 20.62 -7.13 -0.54
C ASN A 30 19.87 -5.80 -0.73
N GLN A 31 19.32 -5.26 0.35
CA GLN A 31 18.45 -4.08 0.34
C GLN A 31 19.19 -2.84 -0.18
N GLU A 32 20.44 -2.62 0.24
CA GLU A 32 21.24 -1.48 -0.18
C GLU A 32 21.58 -1.55 -1.67
N ALA A 33 21.98 -2.73 -2.15
CA ALA A 33 22.23 -2.93 -3.58
C ALA A 33 20.96 -2.74 -4.41
N GLN A 34 19.83 -3.28 -3.96
CA GLN A 34 18.54 -3.19 -4.67
C GLN A 34 18.04 -1.74 -4.77
N GLN A 35 18.12 -0.98 -3.69
CA GLN A 35 17.63 0.41 -3.64
C GLN A 35 18.54 1.38 -4.39
N THR A 36 19.82 1.10 -4.46
CA THR A 36 20.81 2.00 -5.06
C THR A 36 21.27 1.58 -6.46
N ALA A 37 20.78 0.43 -6.96
CA ALA A 37 21.12 -0.05 -8.29
C ALA A 37 20.68 0.92 -9.37
N GLY A 38 21.62 1.35 -10.20
CA GLY A 38 21.37 2.21 -11.34
C GLY A 38 21.97 1.64 -12.62
N LEU A 39 21.33 1.90 -13.76
CA LEU A 39 21.90 1.58 -15.08
C LEU A 39 23.05 2.54 -15.39
N SER A 40 24.24 1.99 -15.54
CA SER A 40 25.45 2.80 -15.85
C SER A 40 25.90 2.68 -17.29
N ASP A 41 25.65 1.54 -17.91
CA ASP A 41 26.07 1.25 -19.27
C ASP A 41 25.00 0.43 -19.98
N THR A 42 24.41 1.03 -20.96
CA THR A 42 23.48 0.38 -21.87
C THR A 42 23.97 0.55 -23.29
N ASN A 43 23.93 -0.50 -24.07
CA ASN A 43 24.14 -0.35 -25.48
C ASN A 43 23.07 0.59 -26.07
N LYS A 44 23.38 1.19 -27.21
CA LYS A 44 22.49 2.14 -27.90
C LYS A 44 21.05 1.64 -28.17
N TYR A 45 20.81 0.34 -28.05
CA TYR A 45 19.52 -0.32 -28.24
C TYR A 45 18.90 -0.84 -26.95
N ASN A 46 19.45 -0.49 -25.80
CA ASN A 46 18.90 -0.86 -24.52
C ASN A 46 18.02 0.28 -24.00
N ASP A 47 16.75 0.05 -23.91
CA ASP A 47 15.82 0.91 -23.22
C ASP A 47 15.23 0.11 -22.05
N PHE A 48 15.78 0.36 -20.88
CA PHE A 48 15.27 -0.18 -19.65
C PHE A 48 14.24 0.76 -19.07
N SER A 49 13.07 0.24 -18.89
CA SER A 49 12.00 1.02 -18.32
C SER A 49 11.87 0.80 -16.82
N ASP A 50 12.45 -0.27 -16.30
CA ASP A 50 12.28 -0.63 -14.91
C ASP A 50 13.46 -1.46 -14.42
N ALA A 51 14.51 -0.78 -13.99
CA ALA A 51 15.68 -1.39 -13.36
C ALA A 51 15.51 -1.54 -11.84
N GLU A 52 14.48 -0.88 -11.28
CA GLU A 52 14.27 -0.75 -9.84
C GLU A 52 13.13 -1.63 -9.33
N SER A 53 12.55 -2.49 -10.17
CA SER A 53 11.49 -3.38 -9.75
C SER A 53 11.93 -4.31 -8.65
N ILE A 54 11.24 -4.21 -7.53
CA ILE A 54 11.44 -5.06 -6.38
C ILE A 54 10.55 -6.30 -6.51
N PHE A 55 10.94 -7.37 -5.86
CA PHE A 55 10.17 -8.62 -5.76
C PHE A 55 8.68 -8.35 -5.48
N ASN A 56 7.80 -8.84 -6.38
CA ASN A 56 6.36 -8.62 -6.37
C ASN A 56 5.86 -7.19 -6.64
N GLN A 57 6.69 -6.27 -7.07
CA GLN A 57 6.25 -5.00 -7.62
C GLN A 57 6.28 -5.09 -9.15
N HIS A 58 5.15 -4.82 -9.78
CA HIS A 58 4.96 -5.06 -11.21
C HIS A 58 4.58 -3.80 -11.98
N THR A 59 5.29 -2.72 -11.76
CA THR A 59 5.19 -1.55 -12.61
C THR A 59 6.17 -1.66 -13.76
N VAL A 60 5.81 -2.40 -14.78
CA VAL A 60 6.62 -2.51 -15.98
C VAL A 60 6.14 -1.53 -17.01
N ARG A 61 7.00 -0.59 -17.41
CA ARG A 61 6.73 0.24 -18.57
C ARG A 61 6.68 -0.64 -19.81
N ARG A 62 5.72 -0.37 -20.67
CA ARG A 62 5.55 -1.10 -21.91
C ARG A 62 5.78 -0.16 -23.08
N TYR A 63 6.42 -0.71 -24.10
CA TYR A 63 6.62 -0.03 -25.36
C TYR A 63 5.63 -0.55 -26.38
N ALA A 64 4.97 0.34 -27.07
CA ALA A 64 4.14 -0.01 -28.21
C ALA A 64 5.02 -0.37 -29.41
N THR A 65 4.57 -1.34 -30.20
CA THR A 65 5.23 -1.78 -31.44
C THR A 65 4.17 -2.14 -32.47
N TYR A 66 4.52 -2.05 -33.75
CA TYR A 66 3.69 -2.56 -34.85
C TYR A 66 3.83 -4.07 -35.05
N GLU A 67 4.68 -4.71 -34.32
CA GLU A 67 4.84 -6.16 -34.40
C GLU A 67 3.59 -6.85 -33.85
N SER A 68 3.11 -7.88 -34.57
CA SER A 68 1.96 -8.67 -34.17
C SER A 68 2.21 -9.45 -32.85
N ASN A 69 3.47 -9.71 -32.57
CA ASN A 69 3.93 -10.21 -31.28
C ASN A 69 5.00 -9.24 -30.74
N PHE A 70 4.65 -8.50 -29.70
CA PHE A 70 5.53 -7.50 -29.08
C PHE A 70 6.88 -8.10 -28.60
N TRP A 71 6.86 -9.38 -28.20
CA TRP A 71 8.03 -10.07 -27.66
C TRP A 71 8.94 -10.66 -28.76
N LYS A 72 8.44 -10.70 -29.98
CA LYS A 72 9.13 -11.29 -31.09
C LYS A 72 9.20 -10.29 -32.26
N ALA A 73 10.36 -9.74 -32.50
CA ALA A 73 10.60 -8.90 -33.64
C ALA A 73 10.62 -9.75 -34.91
N ASN A 74 9.78 -9.44 -35.88
CA ASN A 74 9.68 -10.16 -37.14
C ASN A 74 10.27 -9.38 -38.35
N GLY A 75 10.84 -8.20 -38.10
CA GLY A 75 11.42 -7.34 -39.11
C GLY A 75 10.40 -6.56 -39.93
N ILE A 76 9.12 -6.73 -39.72
CA ILE A 76 8.02 -6.06 -40.41
C ILE A 76 7.48 -4.92 -39.51
N SER A 77 7.40 -5.15 -38.23
CA SER A 77 6.92 -4.21 -37.24
C SER A 77 8.08 -3.51 -36.54
N PHE A 78 7.80 -2.40 -35.93
CA PHE A 78 8.80 -1.55 -35.35
C PHE A 78 8.49 -1.27 -33.90
N PHE A 79 9.54 -1.20 -33.10
CA PHE A 79 9.50 -0.62 -31.78
C PHE A 79 9.23 0.88 -31.89
N LEU A 80 8.24 1.38 -31.14
CA LEU A 80 7.86 2.79 -31.14
C LEU A 80 8.14 3.39 -29.78
N PRO A 81 9.33 3.94 -29.56
CA PRO A 81 9.60 4.71 -28.36
C PRO A 81 8.81 6.03 -28.38
N GLU A 82 8.67 6.63 -27.22
CA GLU A 82 7.95 7.88 -26.98
C GLU A 82 8.42 9.05 -27.86
N LYS A 83 9.71 9.05 -28.24
CA LYS A 83 10.32 10.04 -29.15
C LYS A 83 10.78 9.38 -30.45
N LYS A 84 10.49 10.00 -31.57
CA LYS A 84 10.96 9.52 -32.89
C LYS A 84 12.48 9.37 -32.99
N SER A 85 13.24 10.17 -32.20
CA SER A 85 14.70 10.09 -32.13
C SER A 85 15.20 8.79 -31.53
N ASP A 86 14.36 8.11 -30.75
CA ASP A 86 14.73 6.93 -29.98
C ASP A 86 14.32 5.63 -30.69
N TYR A 87 13.86 5.73 -31.94
CA TYR A 87 13.52 4.60 -32.77
C TYR A 87 14.75 3.76 -33.12
N ARG A 88 14.69 2.46 -32.78
CA ARG A 88 15.83 1.55 -32.94
C ARG A 88 15.40 0.22 -33.57
N LYS A 89 16.24 -0.23 -34.53
CA LYS A 89 16.14 -1.56 -35.12
C LYS A 89 17.14 -2.53 -34.53
N ASP A 90 18.12 -2.01 -33.80
CA ASP A 90 19.22 -2.78 -33.23
C ASP A 90 18.72 -3.62 -32.01
N GLY A 91 19.52 -4.60 -31.62
CA GLY A 91 19.20 -5.44 -30.49
C GLY A 91 18.17 -6.55 -30.78
N ILE A 92 18.00 -6.89 -32.05
CA ILE A 92 17.15 -7.99 -32.52
C ILE A 92 18.04 -9.13 -33.02
N THR A 93 17.78 -10.35 -32.57
CA THR A 93 18.48 -11.54 -33.09
C THR A 93 18.03 -11.85 -34.52
N SER A 94 18.96 -12.19 -35.43
CA SER A 94 18.63 -12.67 -36.79
C SER A 94 18.29 -14.16 -36.82
N THR A 95 19.00 -14.91 -36.00
CA THR A 95 18.68 -16.28 -35.59
C THR A 95 18.35 -16.26 -34.11
N ASN A 96 18.66 -17.28 -33.35
CA ASN A 96 18.60 -17.22 -31.91
C ASN A 96 19.78 -16.45 -31.28
N LEU A 97 20.83 -16.17 -32.06
CA LEU A 97 22.06 -15.53 -31.64
C LEU A 97 22.04 -14.02 -31.93
N PHE A 98 22.60 -13.24 -31.03
CA PHE A 98 22.94 -11.85 -31.29
C PHE A 98 24.21 -11.76 -32.15
N GLU A 99 24.26 -10.85 -33.12
CA GLU A 99 25.49 -10.55 -33.88
C GLU A 99 26.55 -9.89 -32.97
N GLU A 100 26.09 -8.98 -32.08
CA GLU A 100 26.85 -8.44 -30.96
C GLU A 100 26.08 -8.75 -29.70
N SER A 101 26.75 -9.26 -28.66
CA SER A 101 26.12 -9.57 -27.39
C SER A 101 25.34 -8.39 -26.82
N PHE A 102 24.20 -8.65 -26.22
CA PHE A 102 23.42 -7.64 -25.54
C PHE A 102 23.96 -7.44 -24.12
N HIS A 103 24.23 -6.20 -23.75
CA HIS A 103 24.85 -5.85 -22.48
C HIS A 103 23.94 -4.95 -21.67
N VAL A 104 23.80 -5.27 -20.38
CA VAL A 104 23.12 -4.45 -19.37
C VAL A 104 23.93 -4.47 -18.10
N LYS A 105 24.32 -3.27 -17.62
CA LYS A 105 25.16 -3.13 -16.42
C LYS A 105 24.44 -2.34 -15.35
N PHE A 106 24.36 -2.90 -14.17
CA PHE A 106 23.85 -2.29 -12.95
C PHE A 106 25.03 -1.94 -12.05
N VAL A 107 25.05 -0.73 -11.51
CA VAL A 107 26.04 -0.27 -10.53
C VAL A 107 25.32 0.10 -9.26
N PHE A 108 25.85 -0.37 -8.13
CA PHE A 108 25.28 -0.15 -6.81
C PHE A 108 25.85 1.14 -6.19
N GLY A 109 24.95 2.06 -5.81
CA GLY A 109 25.33 3.30 -5.17
C GLY A 109 25.84 3.11 -3.73
N CYS A 110 25.53 1.97 -3.10
CA CYS A 110 26.07 1.58 -1.80
C CYS A 110 27.56 1.16 -1.85
N GLY A 111 28.12 0.99 -3.06
CA GLY A 111 29.48 0.47 -3.24
C GLY A 111 29.54 -1.05 -3.25
N LYS A 112 30.64 -1.62 -2.75
CA LYS A 112 30.87 -3.06 -2.78
C LYS A 112 30.05 -3.80 -1.75
N SER A 113 29.33 -4.81 -2.22
CA SER A 113 28.43 -5.66 -1.42
C SER A 113 28.56 -7.13 -1.81
N ASP A 114 28.20 -8.01 -0.89
CA ASP A 114 27.99 -9.43 -1.18
C ASP A 114 26.53 -9.66 -1.53
N ILE A 115 26.29 -10.32 -2.67
CA ILE A 115 24.94 -10.60 -3.16
C ILE A 115 24.77 -12.11 -3.27
N LYS A 116 23.84 -12.66 -2.49
CA LYS A 116 23.46 -14.08 -2.55
C LYS A 116 22.37 -14.28 -3.57
N GLY A 117 22.74 -14.87 -4.69
CA GLY A 117 21.81 -15.17 -5.77
C GLY A 117 21.40 -13.97 -6.62
N LEU A 118 20.75 -14.28 -7.71
CA LEU A 118 20.15 -13.30 -8.61
C LEU A 118 18.84 -13.88 -9.14
N THR A 119 17.78 -13.10 -9.07
CA THR A 119 16.49 -13.48 -9.65
C THR A 119 16.14 -12.50 -10.76
N ILE A 120 15.92 -13.03 -11.96
CA ILE A 120 15.57 -12.21 -13.14
C ILE A 120 14.29 -12.76 -13.74
N LYS A 121 13.28 -11.93 -13.86
CA LYS A 121 12.09 -12.23 -14.66
C LYS A 121 12.28 -11.65 -16.04
N PHE A 122 12.49 -12.53 -16.98
CA PHE A 122 12.49 -12.19 -18.39
C PHE A 122 11.06 -12.16 -18.94
N GLY A 123 10.86 -11.48 -20.06
CA GLY A 123 9.63 -11.60 -20.81
C GLY A 123 9.49 -12.97 -21.51
N ARG A 124 8.38 -13.19 -22.21
CA ARG A 124 8.06 -14.43 -22.95
C ARG A 124 9.20 -14.95 -23.81
N ASN A 125 9.98 -14.06 -24.43
CA ASN A 125 11.22 -14.41 -25.13
C ASN A 125 12.36 -14.20 -24.13
N TYR A 126 12.92 -15.27 -23.63
CA TYR A 126 13.95 -15.26 -22.61
C TYR A 126 15.32 -15.68 -23.21
N PRO A 127 16.42 -15.24 -22.61
CA PRO A 127 17.76 -15.70 -22.98
C PRO A 127 17.90 -17.19 -22.67
N THR A 128 18.52 -17.94 -23.60
CA THR A 128 18.93 -19.32 -23.38
C THR A 128 20.37 -19.44 -22.94
N LYS A 129 21.20 -18.45 -23.30
CA LYS A 129 22.60 -18.36 -22.82
C LYS A 129 22.97 -16.93 -22.51
N PHE A 130 23.51 -16.73 -21.35
CA PHE A 130 24.04 -15.45 -20.91
C PHE A 130 25.12 -15.62 -19.86
N THR A 131 25.90 -14.56 -19.65
CA THR A 131 26.97 -14.51 -18.66
C THR A 131 26.70 -13.35 -17.73
N ILE A 132 26.91 -13.54 -16.43
CA ILE A 132 26.96 -12.47 -15.44
C ILE A 132 28.41 -12.14 -15.15
N VAL A 133 28.78 -10.89 -15.27
CA VAL A 133 30.14 -10.39 -15.04
C VAL A 133 30.09 -9.38 -13.89
N THR A 134 30.97 -9.53 -12.92
CA THR A 134 31.16 -8.61 -11.81
C THR A 134 32.31 -7.64 -12.05
N ASP A 135 32.39 -6.54 -11.31
CA ASP A 135 33.49 -5.56 -11.42
C ASP A 135 34.88 -6.13 -11.10
N ASN A 136 34.93 -7.20 -10.30
CA ASN A 136 36.19 -7.93 -10.01
C ASN A 136 36.57 -8.93 -11.11
N ALA A 137 35.91 -8.86 -12.28
CA ALA A 137 36.13 -9.71 -13.45
C ALA A 137 35.83 -11.22 -13.20
N THR A 138 35.05 -11.55 -12.19
CA THR A 138 34.49 -12.89 -12.06
C THR A 138 33.31 -13.01 -13.03
N SER A 139 33.22 -14.14 -13.74
CA SER A 139 32.16 -14.42 -14.69
C SER A 139 31.48 -15.74 -14.42
N PHE A 140 30.15 -15.73 -14.52
CA PHE A 140 29.28 -16.88 -14.31
C PHE A 140 28.50 -17.12 -15.60
N GLU A 141 28.65 -18.28 -16.21
CA GLU A 141 27.93 -18.64 -17.45
C GLU A 141 26.68 -19.45 -17.11
N TYR A 142 25.55 -19.09 -17.71
CA TYR A 142 24.27 -19.74 -17.47
C TYR A 142 23.62 -20.23 -18.76
N GLU A 143 23.05 -21.42 -18.68
CA GLU A 143 22.04 -21.90 -19.62
C GLU A 143 20.67 -21.77 -18.94
N ASN A 144 19.68 -21.21 -19.64
CA ASN A 144 18.36 -20.93 -19.10
C ASN A 144 17.26 -21.47 -20.02
N THR A 145 16.22 -22.03 -19.43
CA THR A 145 15.09 -22.64 -20.14
C THR A 145 13.73 -22.03 -19.76
N GLU A 146 13.72 -21.00 -18.90
CA GLU A 146 12.51 -20.44 -18.32
C GLU A 146 12.51 -18.92 -18.34
N GLU A 147 11.32 -18.34 -18.21
CA GLU A 147 11.16 -16.87 -18.08
C GLU A 147 11.69 -16.35 -16.75
N LEU A 148 11.57 -17.14 -15.69
CA LEU A 148 12.06 -16.79 -14.35
C LEU A 148 13.39 -17.50 -14.09
N PHE A 149 14.46 -16.76 -14.24
CA PHE A 149 15.80 -17.24 -13.91
C PHE A 149 16.10 -16.99 -12.44
N LYS A 150 16.73 -18.01 -11.81
CA LYS A 150 17.28 -17.89 -10.45
C LYS A 150 18.67 -18.51 -10.40
N SER A 151 19.60 -17.83 -9.75
CA SER A 151 20.93 -18.36 -9.41
C SER A 151 21.13 -18.25 -7.90
N ASP A 152 21.74 -19.23 -7.31
CA ASP A 152 22.14 -19.26 -5.90
C ASP A 152 23.63 -18.96 -5.70
N ASP A 153 24.34 -18.57 -6.76
CA ASP A 153 25.72 -18.16 -6.68
C ASP A 153 25.92 -16.93 -5.76
N VAL A 154 27.09 -16.84 -5.17
CA VAL A 154 27.47 -15.66 -4.38
C VAL A 154 28.35 -14.74 -5.20
N PHE A 155 27.90 -13.51 -5.38
CA PHE A 155 28.67 -12.45 -6.04
C PHE A 155 29.34 -11.63 -4.95
N GLU A 156 30.58 -12.05 -4.58
CA GLU A 156 31.31 -11.48 -3.45
C GLU A 156 31.93 -10.12 -3.80
N ASN A 157 31.86 -9.18 -2.86
CA ASN A 157 32.58 -7.91 -2.88
C ASN A 157 32.46 -7.16 -4.22
N THR A 158 31.22 -7.10 -4.78
CA THR A 158 30.94 -6.49 -6.07
C THR A 158 30.21 -5.16 -5.95
N GLU A 159 30.59 -4.19 -6.78
CA GLU A 159 29.89 -2.90 -6.91
C GLU A 159 29.08 -2.79 -8.20
N SER A 160 29.18 -3.80 -9.09
CA SER A 160 28.37 -3.84 -10.30
C SER A 160 28.18 -5.25 -10.82
N ILE A 161 27.04 -5.47 -11.45
CA ILE A 161 26.67 -6.69 -12.16
C ILE A 161 26.34 -6.33 -13.61
N GLU A 162 26.96 -7.02 -14.56
CA GLU A 162 26.70 -6.88 -15.98
C GLU A 162 26.14 -8.19 -16.55
N LEU A 163 24.99 -8.11 -17.20
CA LEU A 163 24.39 -9.20 -17.94
C LEU A 163 24.88 -9.11 -19.41
N VAL A 164 25.52 -10.17 -19.86
CA VAL A 164 25.99 -10.32 -21.26
C VAL A 164 25.18 -11.44 -21.91
N ILE A 165 24.18 -11.08 -22.70
CA ILE A 165 23.24 -12.04 -23.31
C ILE A 165 23.66 -12.33 -24.73
N THR A 166 23.81 -13.63 -25.05
CA THR A 166 24.32 -14.09 -26.34
C THR A 166 23.28 -14.83 -27.18
N GLU A 167 22.32 -15.52 -26.55
CA GLU A 167 21.35 -16.36 -27.26
C GLU A 167 19.95 -16.24 -26.63
N MET A 168 18.94 -16.22 -27.50
CA MET A 168 17.51 -16.19 -27.13
C MET A 168 16.82 -17.49 -27.48
N ASN A 169 15.69 -17.78 -26.82
CA ASN A 169 14.87 -18.99 -27.05
C ASN A 169 14.20 -19.02 -28.45
N VAL A 170 14.04 -17.89 -29.09
CA VAL A 170 13.42 -17.78 -30.43
C VAL A 170 14.19 -16.80 -31.32
N PRO A 171 14.16 -17.00 -32.64
CA PRO A 171 14.77 -16.04 -33.58
C PRO A 171 13.96 -14.74 -33.65
N ASN A 172 14.62 -13.70 -34.14
CA ASN A 172 14.06 -12.36 -34.29
C ASN A 172 13.47 -11.81 -32.98
N ALA A 173 14.17 -12.02 -31.88
CA ALA A 173 13.75 -11.63 -30.55
C ALA A 173 14.56 -10.46 -30.00
N ARG A 174 13.93 -9.70 -29.11
CA ARG A 174 14.57 -8.71 -28.24
C ARG A 174 14.63 -9.26 -26.83
N VAL A 175 15.66 -8.82 -26.10
CA VAL A 175 15.70 -9.06 -24.65
C VAL A 175 14.68 -8.16 -23.99
N ARG A 176 13.94 -8.75 -23.07
CA ARG A 176 13.11 -8.01 -22.11
C ARG A 176 13.37 -8.55 -20.72
N ILE A 177 13.61 -7.65 -19.80
CA ILE A 177 13.70 -7.92 -18.38
C ILE A 177 12.52 -7.19 -17.74
N ASP A 178 11.61 -7.93 -17.12
CA ASP A 178 10.46 -7.38 -16.43
C ASP A 178 10.85 -6.86 -15.05
N TYR A 179 11.72 -7.60 -14.35
CA TYR A 179 12.36 -7.13 -13.13
C TYR A 179 13.67 -7.91 -12.87
N ILE A 180 14.52 -7.33 -12.04
CA ILE A 180 15.73 -7.95 -11.51
C ILE A 180 15.78 -7.77 -10.00
N ILE A 181 16.18 -8.82 -9.30
CA ILE A 181 16.36 -8.84 -7.85
C ILE A 181 17.80 -9.24 -7.58
N PHE A 182 18.52 -8.38 -6.88
CA PHE A 182 19.87 -8.68 -6.39
C PHE A 182 19.76 -9.49 -5.11
N GLY A 183 19.42 -10.76 -5.28
CA GLY A 183 19.11 -11.70 -4.23
C GLY A 183 18.36 -12.93 -4.73
N LEU A 184 18.10 -13.86 -3.83
CA LEU A 184 17.41 -15.11 -4.07
C LEU A 184 16.01 -15.07 -3.46
N GLY A 185 15.00 -15.33 -4.26
CA GLY A 185 13.63 -15.57 -3.76
C GLY A 185 13.47 -17.03 -3.35
N LEU A 186 13.31 -17.28 -2.06
CA LEU A 186 13.06 -18.62 -1.50
C LEU A 186 11.58 -18.81 -1.22
N GLU A 187 11.06 -20.00 -1.49
CA GLU A 187 9.70 -20.39 -1.14
C GLU A 187 9.78 -21.61 -0.21
N TYR A 188 9.10 -21.52 0.94
CA TYR A 188 8.95 -22.61 1.88
C TYR A 188 7.46 -22.91 2.04
N ASP A 189 7.09 -24.15 1.83
CA ASP A 189 5.72 -24.64 1.91
C ASP A 189 5.48 -25.45 3.20
N ASP A 190 4.37 -26.16 3.25
CA ASP A 190 3.96 -26.95 4.39
C ASP A 190 4.85 -28.18 4.67
N GLU A 191 5.74 -28.59 3.76
CA GLU A 191 6.77 -29.59 4.04
C GLU A 191 7.85 -29.04 4.98
N TRP A 192 8.09 -27.72 4.93
CA TRP A 192 9.06 -27.02 5.75
C TRP A 192 8.43 -26.36 6.98
N ILE A 193 7.17 -25.95 6.90
CA ILE A 193 6.50 -25.16 7.95
C ILE A 193 5.88 -26.11 8.97
N SER A 194 6.43 -26.10 10.19
CA SER A 194 5.87 -26.87 11.31
C SER A 194 4.68 -26.17 11.97
N GLU A 195 4.79 -24.88 12.18
CA GLU A 195 3.71 -24.04 12.71
C GLU A 195 3.91 -22.57 12.31
N ALA A 196 2.80 -21.84 12.27
CA ALA A 196 2.82 -20.40 12.04
C ALA A 196 1.66 -19.71 12.75
N SER A 197 1.85 -18.44 13.04
CA SER A 197 0.80 -17.57 13.58
C SER A 197 0.88 -16.19 12.94
N SER A 198 -0.28 -15.64 12.63
CA SER A 198 -0.46 -14.27 12.21
C SER A 198 -1.35 -13.56 13.21
N ASN A 199 -0.99 -12.35 13.59
CA ASN A 199 -1.79 -11.49 14.45
C ASN A 199 -1.84 -10.10 13.85
N THR A 200 -3.04 -9.60 13.60
CA THR A 200 -3.27 -8.25 13.09
C THR A 200 -4.23 -7.53 14.02
N THR A 201 -3.90 -6.29 14.38
CA THR A 201 -4.75 -5.43 15.19
C THR A 201 -5.06 -4.13 14.45
N LEU A 202 -6.23 -3.59 14.73
CA LEU A 202 -6.71 -2.34 14.16
C LEU A 202 -7.46 -1.55 15.22
N SER A 203 -7.16 -0.26 15.34
CA SER A 203 -7.99 0.68 16.07
C SER A 203 -8.86 1.47 15.10
N ALA A 204 -10.18 1.31 15.21
CA ALA A 204 -11.12 1.97 14.30
C ALA A 204 -11.13 3.52 14.42
N ILE A 205 -10.48 4.06 15.44
CA ILE A 205 -10.30 5.50 15.65
C ILE A 205 -8.82 5.89 15.70
N ASN A 206 -7.91 5.00 15.35
CA ASN A 206 -6.45 5.18 15.46
C ASN A 206 -6.00 5.68 16.85
N GLU A 207 -6.62 5.20 17.92
CA GLU A 207 -6.12 5.45 19.28
C GLU A 207 -4.75 4.77 19.45
N ASP A 208 -4.64 3.55 18.91
CA ASP A 208 -3.41 2.80 18.77
C ASP A 208 -3.05 2.64 17.30
N LEU A 209 -1.76 2.52 17.00
CA LEU A 209 -1.29 2.20 15.65
C LEU A 209 -1.72 0.78 15.26
N PRO A 210 -2.02 0.52 13.99
CA PRO A 210 -2.25 -0.83 13.53
C PRO A 210 -0.95 -1.63 13.61
N GLU A 211 -1.06 -2.89 13.98
CA GLU A 211 0.08 -3.80 14.06
C GLU A 211 -0.24 -5.09 13.31
N SER A 212 0.71 -5.57 12.55
CA SER A 212 0.68 -6.88 11.93
C SER A 212 1.98 -7.61 12.21
N GLU A 213 1.85 -8.78 12.82
CA GLU A 213 2.97 -9.68 13.12
C GLU A 213 2.70 -11.06 12.54
N PHE A 214 3.70 -11.64 11.95
CA PHE A 214 3.69 -13.01 11.48
C PHE A 214 4.91 -13.74 12.04
N LYS A 215 4.67 -14.91 12.60
CA LYS A 215 5.71 -15.79 13.13
C LYS A 215 5.59 -17.15 12.49
N VAL A 216 6.68 -17.68 11.97
CA VAL A 216 6.74 -19.01 11.37
C VAL A 216 7.91 -19.79 11.92
N THR A 217 7.68 -21.08 12.15
CA THR A 217 8.71 -22.04 12.55
C THR A 217 8.90 -23.05 11.43
N LEU A 218 10.12 -23.12 10.90
CA LEU A 218 10.54 -24.03 9.84
C LEU A 218 11.32 -25.21 10.42
N CYS A 219 11.22 -26.36 9.79
CA CYS A 219 12.06 -27.52 10.11
C CYS A 219 13.53 -27.27 9.68
N ASN A 220 14.47 -27.55 10.56
CA ASN A 220 15.91 -27.31 10.33
C ASN A 220 16.76 -28.61 10.42
N ASP A 221 16.16 -29.76 10.20
CA ASP A 221 16.86 -31.07 10.32
C ASP A 221 18.09 -31.19 9.39
N ASN A 222 18.12 -30.43 8.31
CA ASN A 222 19.22 -30.36 7.37
C ASN A 222 20.25 -29.26 7.68
N GLN A 223 20.08 -28.52 8.79
CA GLN A 223 20.97 -27.44 9.23
C GLN A 223 21.11 -26.26 8.23
N LEU A 224 20.15 -26.07 7.33
CA LEU A 224 20.19 -24.96 6.36
C LEU A 224 20.02 -23.59 7.00
N PHE A 225 19.43 -23.52 8.20
CA PHE A 225 19.24 -22.28 8.93
C PHE A 225 20.23 -22.12 10.10
N ASN A 226 21.24 -22.97 10.20
CA ASN A 226 22.23 -22.84 11.26
C ASN A 226 23.24 -21.74 10.93
N VAL A 227 23.38 -20.77 11.82
CA VAL A 227 24.30 -19.61 11.68
C VAL A 227 25.76 -20.04 11.51
N ASP A 228 26.16 -21.16 12.13
CA ASP A 228 27.53 -21.69 12.03
C ASP A 228 27.78 -22.50 10.75
N ASN A 229 26.75 -22.75 9.95
CA ASN A 229 26.87 -23.39 8.65
C ASN A 229 27.29 -22.36 7.59
N PRO A 230 28.49 -22.43 6.99
CA PRO A 230 28.93 -21.47 5.97
C PRO A 230 28.06 -21.43 4.72
N SER A 231 27.30 -22.51 4.44
CA SER A 231 26.38 -22.61 3.32
C SER A 231 24.94 -22.25 3.70
N SER A 232 24.73 -21.72 4.90
CA SER A 232 23.38 -21.36 5.37
C SER A 232 22.88 -20.10 4.68
N ASP A 233 21.65 -20.18 4.16
CA ASP A 233 20.97 -19.03 3.55
C ASP A 233 20.64 -17.95 4.60
N ILE A 234 20.58 -18.32 5.89
CA ILE A 234 20.28 -17.37 6.98
C ILE A 234 21.41 -16.32 7.16
N ASN A 235 22.62 -16.60 6.67
CA ASN A 235 23.73 -15.65 6.70
C ASN A 235 23.48 -14.42 5.80
N PHE A 236 22.49 -14.48 4.90
CA PHE A 236 22.06 -13.42 4.02
C PHE A 236 20.69 -12.86 4.42
N LEU A 237 20.12 -13.34 5.52
CA LEU A 237 18.86 -12.84 6.03
C LEU A 237 19.09 -11.55 6.81
N GLU A 238 18.48 -10.48 6.37
CA GLU A 238 18.59 -9.15 6.96
C GLU A 238 17.23 -8.67 7.47
N SER A 239 17.26 -7.85 8.51
CA SER A 239 16.06 -7.13 8.95
C SER A 239 15.58 -6.20 7.84
N GLY A 240 14.27 -6.15 7.61
CA GLY A 240 13.67 -5.36 6.53
C GLY A 240 13.47 -6.12 5.22
N GLN A 241 13.92 -7.37 5.11
CA GLN A 241 13.62 -8.19 3.93
C GLN A 241 12.14 -8.60 3.89
N LYS A 242 11.55 -8.58 2.69
CA LYS A 242 10.12 -8.81 2.50
C LYS A 242 9.76 -10.29 2.58
N VAL A 243 8.69 -10.58 3.33
CA VAL A 243 8.07 -11.91 3.46
C VAL A 243 6.65 -11.84 2.95
N ASN A 244 6.31 -12.67 1.95
CA ASN A 244 4.93 -12.86 1.54
C ASN A 244 4.39 -14.14 2.16
N VAL A 245 3.22 -14.03 2.75
CA VAL A 245 2.54 -15.13 3.42
C VAL A 245 1.28 -15.49 2.64
N MET A 246 1.15 -16.76 2.27
CA MET A 246 -0.03 -17.29 1.58
C MET A 246 -0.59 -18.48 2.33
N MET A 247 -1.90 -18.53 2.47
CA MET A 247 -2.61 -19.72 2.95
C MET A 247 -3.41 -20.35 1.84
N GLY A 248 -3.33 -21.68 1.74
CA GLY A 248 -4.04 -22.47 0.77
C GLY A 248 -5.10 -23.33 1.43
N TYR A 249 -6.15 -23.63 0.70
CA TYR A 249 -7.20 -24.53 1.13
C TYR A 249 -7.55 -25.49 -0.02
N MET A 250 -7.59 -26.78 0.29
CA MET A 250 -7.92 -27.81 -0.72
C MET A 250 -9.42 -27.81 -0.99
N LEU A 251 -9.79 -27.56 -2.24
CA LEU A 251 -11.15 -27.66 -2.73
C LEU A 251 -11.54 -29.12 -3.03
N ASP A 252 -12.81 -29.38 -3.29
CA ASP A 252 -13.32 -30.74 -3.52
C ASP A 252 -12.79 -31.37 -4.82
N ASP A 253 -12.44 -30.55 -5.78
CA ASP A 253 -11.83 -30.97 -7.05
C ASP A 253 -10.34 -31.34 -6.90
N GLY A 254 -9.76 -31.15 -5.71
CA GLY A 254 -8.36 -31.39 -5.40
C GLY A 254 -7.41 -30.22 -5.72
N ASN A 255 -7.92 -29.12 -6.26
CA ASN A 255 -7.15 -27.91 -6.43
C ASN A 255 -6.99 -27.17 -5.11
N ILE A 256 -5.92 -26.39 -4.98
CA ILE A 256 -5.69 -25.54 -3.82
C ILE A 256 -5.99 -24.10 -4.20
N GLU A 257 -6.96 -23.49 -3.51
CA GLU A 257 -7.20 -22.06 -3.60
C GLU A 257 -6.27 -21.31 -2.62
N TRP A 258 -5.44 -20.44 -3.17
CA TRP A 258 -4.47 -19.69 -2.42
C TRP A 258 -4.95 -18.28 -2.08
N ILE A 259 -4.87 -17.93 -0.82
CA ILE A 259 -5.20 -16.61 -0.29
C ILE A 259 -3.91 -15.93 0.17
N LYS A 260 -3.61 -14.77 -0.38
CA LYS A 260 -2.52 -13.92 0.13
C LYS A 260 -2.93 -13.36 1.48
N MET A 261 -2.14 -13.63 2.52
CA MET A 261 -2.40 -13.12 3.87
C MET A 261 -1.73 -11.77 4.08
N HIS A 262 -0.42 -11.75 3.95
CA HIS A 262 0.38 -10.56 4.26
C HIS A 262 1.59 -10.45 3.36
N SER A 263 2.07 -9.20 3.22
CA SER A 263 3.43 -8.88 2.85
C SER A 263 4.02 -8.09 4.00
N LEU A 264 4.96 -8.67 4.71
CA LEU A 264 5.58 -8.14 5.92
C LEU A 264 7.10 -8.08 5.74
N TYR A 265 7.80 -7.59 6.75
CA TYR A 265 9.26 -7.43 6.73
C TYR A 265 9.89 -8.20 7.89
N VAL A 266 10.93 -8.97 7.62
CA VAL A 266 11.68 -9.71 8.64
C VAL A 266 12.18 -8.74 9.70
N SER A 267 11.84 -9.01 10.96
CA SER A 267 12.33 -8.22 12.10
C SER A 267 13.41 -8.96 12.88
N GLU A 268 13.23 -10.25 13.07
CA GLU A 268 14.15 -11.10 13.79
C GLU A 268 14.05 -12.55 13.35
N TRP A 269 15.11 -13.30 13.58
CA TRP A 269 15.14 -14.74 13.37
C TRP A 269 16.05 -15.44 14.38
N SER A 270 15.79 -16.71 14.61
CA SER A 270 16.63 -17.59 15.41
C SER A 270 16.53 -19.02 14.91
N ALA A 271 17.58 -19.78 15.06
CA ALA A 271 17.59 -21.19 14.69
C ALA A 271 18.31 -22.04 15.74
N ASP A 272 17.84 -23.26 15.89
CA ASP A 272 18.51 -24.34 16.61
C ASP A 272 18.71 -25.55 15.69
N ASP A 273 19.16 -26.68 16.24
CA ASP A 273 19.45 -27.89 15.44
C ASP A 273 18.22 -28.52 14.76
N SER A 274 17.02 -28.16 15.18
CA SER A 274 15.78 -28.79 14.74
C SER A 274 14.80 -27.81 14.11
N SER A 275 14.89 -26.54 14.44
CA SER A 275 13.94 -25.53 14.01
C SER A 275 14.58 -24.17 13.72
N ALA A 276 13.96 -23.43 12.85
CA ALA A 276 14.25 -22.01 12.61
C ALA A 276 12.97 -21.20 12.73
N THR A 277 13.01 -20.14 13.51
CA THR A 277 11.88 -19.23 13.69
C THR A 277 12.18 -17.89 13.06
N ILE A 278 11.25 -17.42 12.22
CA ILE A 278 11.32 -16.11 11.57
C ILE A 278 10.10 -15.31 12.06
N THR A 279 10.34 -14.09 12.50
CA THR A 279 9.31 -13.11 12.85
C THR A 279 9.34 -11.97 11.82
N ALA A 280 8.18 -11.64 11.27
CA ALA A 280 8.01 -10.54 10.34
C ALA A 280 6.93 -9.58 10.84
N VAL A 281 7.14 -8.28 10.61
CA VAL A 281 6.26 -7.20 11.08
C VAL A 281 5.94 -6.26 9.93
N ASP A 282 4.95 -5.41 10.14
CA ASP A 282 4.58 -4.38 9.18
C ASP A 282 5.63 -3.26 9.03
N ILE A 283 5.44 -2.44 8.00
CA ILE A 283 6.36 -1.36 7.65
C ILE A 283 6.44 -0.24 8.69
N LEU A 284 5.38 0.01 9.49
CA LEU A 284 5.41 1.08 10.51
C LEU A 284 6.48 0.84 11.57
N LYS A 285 6.91 -0.41 11.75
CA LYS A 285 8.04 -0.73 12.63
C LYS A 285 9.32 -0.02 12.21
N TYR A 286 9.46 0.28 10.93
CA TYR A 286 10.64 0.93 10.35
C TYR A 286 10.47 2.45 10.19
N LEU A 287 9.28 3.00 10.49
CA LEU A 287 8.98 4.44 10.40
C LEU A 287 9.20 5.16 11.74
N ASP A 288 10.25 4.79 12.47
CA ASP A 288 10.61 5.35 13.79
C ASP A 288 11.44 6.64 13.71
N GLU A 289 11.93 7.00 12.54
CA GLU A 289 12.60 8.27 12.36
C GLU A 289 11.65 9.45 12.55
N LYS A 290 12.21 10.58 13.00
CA LYS A 290 11.40 11.76 13.33
C LYS A 290 11.10 12.60 12.12
N TYR A 291 9.81 12.84 11.89
CA TYR A 291 9.35 13.90 11.02
C TYR A 291 9.41 15.24 11.74
N TYR A 292 10.44 16.03 11.49
CA TYR A 292 10.64 17.34 12.13
C TYR A 292 10.28 18.52 11.23
N LYS A 293 9.88 18.28 9.99
CA LYS A 293 9.64 19.29 8.95
C LYS A 293 8.27 19.98 9.04
N GLY A 294 7.57 19.84 10.17
CA GLY A 294 6.29 20.51 10.38
C GLY A 294 6.36 22.03 10.20
N ILE A 295 5.42 22.60 9.42
CA ILE A 295 5.30 24.02 9.16
C ILE A 295 3.90 24.49 9.51
N TYR A 296 3.76 25.76 9.93
CA TYR A 296 2.47 26.41 10.01
C TYR A 296 2.07 26.93 8.62
N TYR A 297 0.95 26.46 8.08
CA TYR A 297 0.45 26.80 6.76
C TYR A 297 -0.56 27.94 6.85
N GLU A 298 -0.19 29.16 6.41
CA GLU A 298 -1.09 30.34 6.47
C GLU A 298 -2.34 30.16 5.60
N ASP A 299 -2.20 29.57 4.42
CA ASP A 299 -3.30 29.30 3.49
C ASP A 299 -3.94 27.92 3.71
N GLY A 300 -3.43 27.15 4.67
CA GLY A 300 -3.82 25.77 4.91
C GLY A 300 -3.18 24.76 3.95
N ILE A 301 -3.16 23.51 4.39
CA ILE A 301 -2.75 22.34 3.57
C ILE A 301 -3.81 21.26 3.74
N SER A 302 -4.07 20.49 2.68
CA SER A 302 -4.95 19.34 2.80
C SER A 302 -4.28 18.24 3.63
N LEU A 303 -5.06 17.46 4.37
CA LEU A 303 -4.50 16.31 5.09
C LEU A 303 -3.92 15.28 4.14
N TYR A 304 -4.42 15.21 2.91
CA TYR A 304 -3.85 14.36 1.86
C TYR A 304 -2.43 14.78 1.52
N ASP A 305 -2.21 16.05 1.16
CA ASP A 305 -0.89 16.55 0.79
C ASP A 305 0.08 16.48 1.97
N LEU A 306 -0.41 16.74 3.19
CA LEU A 306 0.41 16.60 4.40
C LEU A 306 0.85 15.15 4.64
N ALA A 307 -0.05 14.16 4.42
CA ALA A 307 0.30 12.75 4.52
C ALA A 307 1.33 12.34 3.45
N VAL A 308 1.18 12.82 2.21
CA VAL A 308 2.15 12.59 1.14
C VAL A 308 3.53 13.13 1.50
N LEU A 309 3.59 14.34 2.09
CA LEU A 309 4.87 14.92 2.54
C LEU A 309 5.56 14.03 3.60
N VAL A 310 4.80 13.49 4.55
CA VAL A 310 5.34 12.60 5.59
C VAL A 310 5.81 11.28 5.00
N LEU A 311 5.02 10.65 4.11
CA LEU A 311 5.36 9.38 3.48
C LEU A 311 6.57 9.50 2.55
N THR A 312 6.65 10.58 1.77
CA THR A 312 7.81 10.86 0.91
C THR A 312 9.08 11.11 1.74
N ASP A 313 8.95 11.84 2.86
CA ASP A 313 10.09 12.07 3.77
C ASP A 313 10.57 10.76 4.44
N ALA A 314 9.65 9.83 4.66
CA ALA A 314 9.96 8.48 5.14
C ALA A 314 10.53 7.55 4.05
N GLY A 315 10.67 8.03 2.81
CA GLY A 315 11.24 7.26 1.69
C GLY A 315 10.27 6.32 0.99
N LEU A 316 8.96 6.42 1.25
CA LEU A 316 7.97 5.59 0.56
C LEU A 316 7.58 6.17 -0.80
N ASN A 317 7.40 5.28 -1.77
CA ASN A 317 6.92 5.60 -3.10
C ASN A 317 5.38 5.61 -3.15
N GLU A 318 4.81 6.23 -4.20
CA GLU A 318 3.35 6.35 -4.36
C GLU A 318 2.60 5.00 -4.44
N ASP A 319 3.27 3.94 -4.86
CA ASP A 319 2.70 2.59 -4.95
C ASP A 319 2.71 1.83 -3.61
N GLU A 320 3.41 2.34 -2.58
CA GLU A 320 3.50 1.74 -1.26
C GLU A 320 2.45 2.24 -0.27
N TYR A 321 1.62 3.22 -0.66
CA TYR A 321 0.55 3.73 0.19
C TYR A 321 -0.72 4.06 -0.59
N TYR A 322 -1.81 4.18 0.14
CA TYR A 322 -3.10 4.68 -0.34
C TYR A 322 -3.66 5.68 0.66
N ILE A 323 -4.06 6.84 0.18
CA ILE A 323 -4.71 7.88 0.99
C ILE A 323 -6.06 8.19 0.36
N ASP A 324 -7.13 8.12 1.16
CA ASP A 324 -8.48 8.42 0.70
C ASP A 324 -8.57 9.88 0.22
N SER A 325 -9.16 10.06 -0.95
CA SER A 325 -9.36 11.37 -1.57
C SER A 325 -10.17 12.34 -0.73
N TYR A 326 -11.00 11.82 0.18
CA TYR A 326 -11.72 12.65 1.15
C TYR A 326 -10.76 13.59 1.89
N MET A 327 -9.54 13.14 2.20
CA MET A 327 -8.54 13.93 2.91
C MET A 327 -8.09 15.17 2.15
N LYS A 328 -8.29 15.24 0.83
CA LYS A 328 -8.09 16.46 0.02
C LYS A 328 -9.08 17.58 0.37
N LYS A 329 -10.20 17.24 1.01
CA LYS A 329 -11.26 18.19 1.41
C LYS A 329 -11.09 18.70 2.84
N VAL A 330 -10.19 18.11 3.63
CA VAL A 330 -9.94 18.51 5.02
C VAL A 330 -8.65 19.29 5.09
N TYR A 331 -8.78 20.61 5.37
CA TYR A 331 -7.65 21.54 5.46
C TYR A 331 -7.26 21.80 6.91
N VAL A 332 -5.96 21.89 7.14
CA VAL A 332 -5.37 22.23 8.44
C VAL A 332 -4.31 23.32 8.27
N HIS A 333 -4.10 24.12 9.31
CA HIS A 333 -3.09 25.17 9.34
C HIS A 333 -1.93 24.83 10.28
N ASN A 334 -2.25 24.11 11.35
CA ASN A 334 -1.32 23.84 12.43
C ASN A 334 -0.19 22.91 11.97
N PRO A 335 1.03 23.11 12.48
CA PRO A 335 2.16 22.25 12.16
C PRO A 335 2.02 20.89 12.85
N LEU A 336 2.55 19.86 12.21
CA LEU A 336 2.86 18.62 12.89
C LEU A 336 3.94 18.86 13.94
N PRO A 337 3.82 18.28 15.14
CA PRO A 337 4.89 18.32 16.13
C PRO A 337 6.09 17.46 15.68
N ASN A 338 7.20 17.59 16.40
CA ASN A 338 8.39 16.75 16.18
C ASN A 338 8.15 15.34 16.75
N VAL A 339 7.55 14.48 15.95
CA VAL A 339 7.17 13.08 16.27
C VAL A 339 7.71 12.14 15.21
N THR A 340 7.64 10.83 15.42
CA THR A 340 8.02 9.84 14.39
C THR A 340 7.10 9.92 13.17
N HIS A 341 7.55 9.41 12.02
CA HIS A 341 6.72 9.38 10.81
C HIS A 341 5.40 8.64 11.06
N LYS A 342 5.44 7.50 11.73
CA LYS A 342 4.23 6.73 12.08
C LYS A 342 3.26 7.49 12.99
N GLU A 343 3.78 8.23 13.99
CA GLU A 343 2.95 9.08 14.86
C GLU A 343 2.39 10.29 14.09
N ALA A 344 3.16 10.85 13.15
CA ALA A 344 2.68 11.92 12.28
C ALA A 344 1.51 11.45 11.42
N LEU A 345 1.61 10.25 10.81
CA LEU A 345 0.53 9.63 10.03
C LEU A 345 -0.70 9.33 10.90
N GLN A 346 -0.50 8.85 12.13
CA GLN A 346 -1.59 8.65 13.09
C GLN A 346 -2.32 9.96 13.42
N ILE A 347 -1.59 11.03 13.68
CA ILE A 347 -2.16 12.37 13.94
C ILE A 347 -2.98 12.84 12.72
N ILE A 348 -2.45 12.67 11.51
CA ILE A 348 -3.12 13.03 10.26
C ILE A 348 -4.38 12.20 10.05
N ALA A 349 -4.30 10.88 10.19
CA ALA A 349 -5.44 9.99 10.04
C ALA A 349 -6.55 10.31 11.06
N ASN A 350 -6.18 10.58 12.32
CA ASN A 350 -7.10 11.01 13.36
C ASN A 350 -7.80 12.32 13.02
N ALA A 351 -7.05 13.33 12.54
CA ALA A 351 -7.63 14.59 12.11
C ALA A 351 -8.58 14.41 10.93
N GLY A 352 -8.27 13.48 10.03
CA GLY A 352 -9.09 13.11 8.88
C GLY A 352 -10.29 12.21 9.21
N ARG A 353 -10.47 11.78 10.45
CA ARG A 353 -11.48 10.76 10.83
C ARG A 353 -11.33 9.48 10.01
N CYS A 354 -10.09 9.13 9.67
CA CYS A 354 -9.73 7.97 8.87
C CYS A 354 -9.19 6.85 9.76
N ILE A 355 -9.28 5.63 9.25
CA ILE A 355 -8.57 4.47 9.79
C ILE A 355 -7.24 4.37 9.06
N MET A 356 -6.19 4.00 9.79
CA MET A 356 -4.93 3.59 9.21
C MET A 356 -4.78 2.08 9.35
N ASP A 357 -4.51 1.39 8.25
CA ASP A 357 -4.31 -0.06 8.20
C ASP A 357 -3.36 -0.45 7.05
N TYR A 358 -3.25 -1.74 6.79
CA TYR A 358 -2.47 -2.30 5.69
C TYR A 358 -3.35 -3.11 4.76
N ASP A 359 -3.02 -3.07 3.47
CA ASP A 359 -3.53 -4.10 2.59
C ASP A 359 -2.67 -5.38 2.67
N ARG A 360 -3.14 -6.44 2.02
CA ARG A 360 -2.42 -7.72 2.01
C ARG A 360 -1.11 -7.69 1.21
N ASN A 361 -0.84 -6.60 0.48
CA ASN A 361 0.44 -6.36 -0.20
C ASN A 361 1.43 -5.59 0.68
N GLY A 362 1.04 -5.22 1.90
CA GLY A 362 1.85 -4.44 2.83
C GLY A 362 1.77 -2.93 2.59
N LYS A 363 0.87 -2.48 1.72
CA LYS A 363 0.66 -1.06 1.43
C LYS A 363 -0.05 -0.39 2.61
N ILE A 364 0.48 0.74 3.08
CA ILE A 364 -0.18 1.56 4.11
C ILE A 364 -1.44 2.18 3.50
N ARG A 365 -2.57 2.06 4.19
CA ARG A 365 -3.82 2.70 3.78
C ARG A 365 -4.30 3.67 4.86
N ILE A 366 -4.66 4.88 4.44
CA ILE A 366 -5.40 5.85 5.26
C ILE A 366 -6.76 6.04 4.60
N ARG A 367 -7.79 5.45 5.18
CA ARG A 367 -9.13 5.38 4.59
C ARG A 367 -10.20 5.89 5.52
N VAL A 368 -11.29 6.41 4.96
CA VAL A 368 -12.41 6.97 5.73
C VAL A 368 -13.08 5.91 6.61
N ALA A 369 -13.23 6.25 7.89
CA ALA A 369 -13.82 5.38 8.91
C ALA A 369 -15.23 5.79 9.36
N PHE A 370 -15.63 7.03 9.05
CA PHE A 370 -16.78 7.66 9.70
C PHE A 370 -18.09 7.56 8.94
N LYS A 371 -18.22 6.72 7.95
CA LYS A 371 -19.45 6.59 7.18
C LYS A 371 -20.50 5.80 7.98
N PRO A 372 -21.28 6.44 8.86
CA PRO A 372 -22.17 5.73 9.77
C PRO A 372 -23.36 5.08 9.05
N THR A 373 -23.60 5.49 7.82
CA THR A 373 -24.63 4.94 6.93
C THR A 373 -24.10 3.79 6.07
N TYR A 374 -22.79 3.59 6.06
CA TYR A 374 -22.21 2.43 5.42
C TYR A 374 -22.29 1.24 6.34
N ASP A 375 -23.09 0.33 5.97
CA ASP A 375 -22.88 -1.04 6.35
C ASP A 375 -21.89 -1.67 5.39
N THR A 376 -20.74 -1.04 5.28
CA THR A 376 -19.74 -1.54 4.38
C THR A 376 -18.85 -2.49 5.09
N THR A 377 -18.73 -3.52 4.47
CA THR A 377 -17.74 -4.49 4.68
C THR A 377 -16.63 -4.38 3.71
N SER A 378 -16.69 -3.47 2.84
CA SER A 378 -15.63 -3.16 1.95
C SER A 378 -14.44 -2.74 2.80
N ASN A 379 -13.50 -3.62 2.91
CA ASN A 379 -12.18 -3.39 3.48
C ASN A 379 -11.27 -2.66 2.49
N GLY A 380 -11.82 -1.97 1.52
CA GLY A 380 -11.09 -1.25 0.49
C GLY A 380 -10.52 -2.15 -0.59
N GLU A 381 -11.04 -3.37 -0.76
CA GLU A 381 -10.62 -4.23 -1.85
C GLU A 381 -10.93 -3.63 -3.21
N THR A 382 -9.97 -3.78 -4.09
CA THR A 382 -10.02 -3.31 -5.46
C THR A 382 -10.76 -4.32 -6.31
N TYR A 383 -11.78 -3.88 -7.02
CA TYR A 383 -12.52 -4.74 -7.96
C TYR A 383 -11.90 -4.76 -9.36
N PHE A 384 -10.94 -3.87 -9.60
CA PHE A 384 -10.23 -3.71 -10.87
C PHE A 384 -8.73 -3.85 -10.70
N SER A 385 -8.26 -4.81 -9.93
CA SER A 385 -6.82 -5.00 -9.79
C SER A 385 -6.24 -5.91 -10.87
N ASN A 386 -7.06 -6.83 -11.41
CA ASN A 386 -6.61 -7.84 -12.35
C ASN A 386 -7.72 -8.24 -13.32
N ALA A 387 -7.37 -8.83 -14.46
CA ALA A 387 -8.32 -9.42 -15.38
C ALA A 387 -9.32 -10.40 -14.72
N PRO A 388 -8.95 -11.25 -13.78
CA PRO A 388 -9.90 -12.17 -13.13
C PRO A 388 -11.02 -11.46 -12.38
N THR A 389 -10.78 -10.26 -11.83
CA THR A 389 -11.80 -9.55 -11.05
C THR A 389 -12.80 -8.79 -11.90
N ILE A 390 -12.62 -8.73 -13.21
CA ILE A 390 -13.48 -8.05 -14.15
C ILE A 390 -14.29 -8.99 -15.04
N ASP A 391 -14.44 -10.24 -14.66
CA ASP A 391 -15.14 -11.25 -15.45
C ASP A 391 -16.61 -10.92 -15.71
N ASN A 392 -17.25 -10.19 -14.83
CA ASN A 392 -18.64 -9.75 -14.96
C ASN A 392 -18.80 -8.41 -15.68
N LEU A 393 -17.72 -7.82 -16.19
CA LEU A 393 -17.79 -6.56 -16.92
C LEU A 393 -18.00 -6.78 -18.40
N THR A 394 -18.66 -5.82 -19.05
CA THR A 394 -18.94 -5.86 -20.49
C THR A 394 -17.68 -5.68 -21.33
N GLU A 395 -16.69 -4.96 -20.82
CA GLU A 395 -15.38 -4.79 -21.47
C GLU A 395 -14.28 -5.39 -20.58
N LYS A 396 -13.59 -6.37 -21.12
CA LYS A 396 -12.56 -7.14 -20.39
C LYS A 396 -11.15 -6.91 -20.89
N ASN A 397 -11.02 -6.34 -22.08
CA ASN A 397 -9.72 -6.18 -22.70
C ASN A 397 -9.05 -4.88 -22.25
N GLN A 398 -7.80 -4.98 -21.93
CA GLN A 398 -6.92 -3.84 -21.73
C GLN A 398 -6.05 -3.65 -22.97
N TYR A 399 -5.73 -2.42 -23.27
CA TYR A 399 -4.96 -2.08 -24.46
C TYR A 399 -3.75 -1.24 -24.10
N ALA A 400 -2.60 -1.57 -24.65
CA ALA A 400 -1.52 -0.63 -24.81
C ALA A 400 -1.77 0.20 -26.09
N THR A 401 -1.32 1.43 -26.09
CA THR A 401 -1.41 2.32 -27.25
C THR A 401 -0.05 3.00 -27.45
N CYS A 402 0.24 3.33 -28.70
CA CYS A 402 1.41 4.13 -29.03
C CYS A 402 1.12 5.65 -28.99
N GLU A 403 -0.01 6.06 -28.50
CA GLU A 403 -0.33 7.47 -28.28
C GLU A 403 0.61 8.06 -27.22
N GLN A 404 1.06 9.28 -27.47
CA GLN A 404 1.96 9.98 -26.55
C GLN A 404 1.31 10.21 -25.18
N ASN A 405 0.01 10.45 -25.18
CA ASN A 405 -0.81 10.44 -23.98
C ASN A 405 -1.80 9.27 -24.10
N PHE A 406 -1.57 8.23 -23.36
CA PHE A 406 -2.40 7.02 -23.38
C PHE A 406 -3.88 7.27 -23.11
N TRP A 407 -4.21 8.25 -22.28
CA TRP A 407 -5.57 8.59 -21.88
C TRP A 407 -6.28 9.51 -22.85
N LYS A 408 -5.54 10.11 -23.79
CA LYS A 408 -6.04 11.01 -24.80
C LYS A 408 -5.69 10.51 -26.18
N ALA A 409 -6.63 9.89 -26.84
CA ALA A 409 -6.50 9.40 -28.20
C ALA A 409 -6.59 10.56 -29.21
N ASP A 410 -5.62 10.69 -30.08
CA ASP A 410 -5.59 11.71 -31.14
C ASP A 410 -6.00 11.17 -32.52
N GLY A 411 -6.33 9.88 -32.59
CA GLY A 411 -6.77 9.22 -33.82
C GLY A 411 -5.63 8.81 -34.77
N GLU A 412 -4.41 9.19 -34.48
CA GLU A 412 -3.23 8.82 -35.29
C GLU A 412 -2.52 7.57 -34.78
N LYS A 413 -2.84 7.13 -33.60
CA LYS A 413 -2.19 6.03 -32.90
C LYS A 413 -2.98 4.75 -32.96
N LEU A 414 -2.27 3.66 -32.81
CA LEU A 414 -2.88 2.32 -32.86
C LEU A 414 -3.07 1.75 -31.48
N PHE A 415 -4.16 1.03 -31.31
CA PHE A 415 -4.40 0.18 -30.18
C PHE A 415 -3.66 -1.12 -30.34
N VAL A 416 -2.88 -1.46 -29.35
CA VAL A 416 -2.20 -2.77 -29.28
C VAL A 416 -2.78 -3.54 -28.10
N PRO A 417 -3.52 -4.62 -28.34
CA PRO A 417 -4.01 -5.46 -27.25
C PRO A 417 -2.85 -6.03 -26.45
N THR A 418 -2.97 -6.02 -25.15
CA THR A 418 -1.98 -6.63 -24.26
C THR A 418 -2.48 -8.01 -23.87
N ASP A 419 -1.72 -9.04 -24.19
CA ASP A 419 -2.00 -10.40 -23.72
C ASP A 419 -1.65 -10.60 -22.24
N HIS A 420 -0.98 -9.61 -21.64
CA HIS A 420 -0.45 -9.69 -20.31
C HIS A 420 -0.97 -8.58 -19.43
N HIS A 421 -1.70 -8.99 -18.46
CA HIS A 421 -2.49 -8.28 -17.48
C HIS A 421 -1.66 -7.62 -16.37
N GLN A 422 -0.71 -6.81 -16.73
CA GLN A 422 0.04 -6.08 -15.71
C GLN A 422 -0.50 -4.68 -15.51
N ASP A 423 -1.33 -4.19 -16.42
CA ASP A 423 -2.07 -2.97 -16.17
C ASP A 423 -3.28 -3.31 -15.32
N THR A 424 -3.40 -2.62 -14.23
CA THR A 424 -4.51 -2.75 -13.30
C THR A 424 -5.67 -1.88 -13.78
N GLY A 425 -6.89 -2.33 -13.52
CA GLY A 425 -8.07 -1.53 -13.75
C GLY A 425 -8.74 -1.76 -15.10
N TYR A 426 -9.64 -0.85 -15.42
CA TYR A 426 -10.43 -0.85 -16.62
C TYR A 426 -10.02 0.30 -17.54
N ILE A 427 -9.87 0.02 -18.83
CA ILE A 427 -9.63 1.01 -19.87
C ILE A 427 -10.68 0.81 -20.96
N SER A 428 -11.42 1.88 -21.31
CA SER A 428 -12.44 1.79 -22.34
C SER A 428 -11.84 1.51 -23.72
N ALA A 429 -12.46 0.60 -24.48
CA ALA A 429 -12.16 0.40 -25.89
C ALA A 429 -12.61 1.60 -26.74
N SER A 430 -13.70 2.25 -26.35
CA SER A 430 -14.24 3.42 -27.03
C SER A 430 -13.42 4.67 -26.73
N ILE A 431 -13.29 5.52 -27.74
CA ILE A 431 -12.66 6.84 -27.68
C ILE A 431 -13.73 7.89 -27.89
N SER A 432 -13.74 8.94 -27.11
CA SER A 432 -14.67 10.05 -27.27
C SER A 432 -14.36 10.90 -28.50
N ASP A 433 -15.38 11.50 -29.08
CA ASP A 433 -15.29 12.42 -30.20
C ASP A 433 -14.71 13.81 -29.80
N GLU A 434 -14.66 14.74 -30.73
CA GLU A 434 -14.20 16.13 -30.51
C GLU A 434 -15.06 16.89 -29.48
N ASN A 435 -16.28 16.42 -29.16
CA ASN A 435 -17.17 16.99 -28.16
C ASN A 435 -17.11 16.24 -26.82
N GLY A 436 -16.28 15.20 -26.70
CA GLY A 436 -16.15 14.38 -25.52
C GLY A 436 -17.26 13.33 -25.37
N ARG A 437 -17.96 12.97 -26.46
CA ARG A 437 -19.04 11.96 -26.46
C ARG A 437 -18.59 10.70 -27.16
N PHE A 438 -19.15 9.59 -26.77
CA PHE A 438 -18.84 8.28 -27.33
C PHE A 438 -19.92 7.85 -28.33
N ASP A 439 -19.55 7.19 -29.42
CA ASP A 439 -20.49 6.50 -30.30
C ASP A 439 -21.19 5.35 -29.56
N VAL A 440 -20.45 4.62 -28.75
CA VAL A 440 -20.96 3.63 -27.80
C VAL A 440 -20.37 3.99 -26.43
N ASN A 441 -21.24 4.34 -25.50
CA ASN A 441 -20.80 4.75 -24.17
C ASN A 441 -20.06 3.60 -23.46
N PRO A 442 -18.87 3.84 -22.90
CA PRO A 442 -18.25 2.89 -22.00
C PRO A 442 -19.18 2.56 -20.84
N MET A 443 -19.38 1.26 -20.59
CA MET A 443 -20.26 0.79 -19.54
C MET A 443 -19.65 -0.42 -18.83
N LEU A 444 -19.61 -0.36 -17.52
CA LEU A 444 -19.25 -1.47 -16.66
C LEU A 444 -20.50 -2.11 -16.10
N THR A 445 -20.59 -3.42 -16.18
CA THR A 445 -21.68 -4.19 -15.58
C THR A 445 -21.10 -5.16 -14.55
N ARG A 446 -21.57 -5.06 -13.33
CA ARG A 446 -21.24 -6.00 -12.26
C ARG A 446 -22.50 -6.74 -11.85
N THR A 447 -22.46 -8.05 -11.98
CA THR A 447 -23.50 -8.95 -11.48
C THR A 447 -23.00 -9.58 -10.18
N LEU A 448 -23.83 -9.57 -9.16
CA LEU A 448 -23.56 -10.11 -7.84
C LEU A 448 -24.31 -11.44 -7.67
N GLU A 449 -23.80 -12.33 -6.85
CA GLU A 449 -24.40 -13.64 -6.63
C GLU A 449 -25.69 -13.59 -5.80
N ALA A 450 -25.85 -12.52 -5.03
CA ALA A 450 -27.02 -12.27 -4.20
C ALA A 450 -27.37 -10.79 -4.22
N LYS A 451 -28.54 -10.43 -3.71
CA LYS A 451 -28.90 -9.05 -3.50
C LYS A 451 -28.14 -8.46 -2.34
N TYR A 452 -27.56 -7.29 -2.59
CA TYR A 452 -26.78 -6.55 -1.59
C TYR A 452 -27.37 -5.15 -1.42
N LYS A 453 -27.39 -4.69 -0.17
CA LYS A 453 -27.59 -3.29 0.10
C LYS A 453 -26.21 -2.62 0.24
N ALA A 454 -25.95 -1.67 -0.64
CA ALA A 454 -24.71 -0.91 -0.60
C ALA A 454 -25.00 0.57 -0.36
N TYR A 455 -24.12 1.22 0.40
CA TYR A 455 -24.08 2.66 0.48
C TYR A 455 -22.79 3.16 -0.14
N GLY A 456 -22.93 3.98 -1.18
CA GLY A 456 -21.83 4.61 -1.85
C GLY A 456 -20.99 3.71 -2.76
N ILE A 457 -20.26 4.39 -3.61
CA ILE A 457 -19.31 3.78 -4.54
C ILE A 457 -18.12 4.72 -4.58
N MET A 458 -16.90 4.17 -4.54
CA MET A 458 -15.67 4.92 -4.79
C MET A 458 -15.08 4.49 -6.13
N ILE A 459 -14.75 5.46 -6.96
CA ILE A 459 -14.11 5.24 -8.26
C ILE A 459 -12.85 6.09 -8.35
N ASN A 460 -11.70 5.45 -8.51
CA ASN A 460 -10.46 6.15 -8.81
C ASN A 460 -10.20 6.11 -10.31
N PHE A 461 -10.14 7.29 -10.90
CA PHE A 461 -9.81 7.47 -12.31
C PHE A 461 -8.33 7.79 -12.47
N SER A 462 -7.71 7.23 -13.50
CA SER A 462 -6.41 7.67 -14.01
C SER A 462 -6.58 8.47 -15.29
N GLY A 463 -5.77 9.50 -15.45
CA GLY A 463 -5.77 10.33 -16.64
C GLY A 463 -6.96 11.28 -16.73
N ASN A 464 -7.76 11.18 -17.80
CA ASN A 464 -8.87 12.11 -18.05
C ASN A 464 -10.12 11.72 -17.25
N LEU A 465 -10.77 12.72 -16.67
CA LEU A 465 -11.97 12.51 -15.87
C LEU A 465 -13.23 12.48 -16.75
N PRO A 466 -14.22 11.62 -16.44
CA PRO A 466 -15.52 11.72 -17.06
C PRO A 466 -16.23 13.01 -16.62
N LYS A 467 -17.02 13.60 -17.51
CA LYS A 467 -17.88 14.75 -17.22
C LYS A 467 -19.25 14.31 -16.71
N LYS A 468 -19.59 13.06 -16.98
CA LYS A 468 -20.88 12.49 -16.59
C LYS A 468 -20.75 11.01 -16.28
N ILE A 469 -21.34 10.60 -15.17
CA ILE A 469 -21.45 9.20 -14.74
C ILE A 469 -22.94 8.89 -14.55
N VAL A 470 -23.41 7.77 -15.09
CA VAL A 470 -24.77 7.26 -14.88
C VAL A 470 -24.67 5.88 -14.25
N ILE A 471 -25.26 5.74 -13.07
CA ILE A 471 -25.27 4.48 -12.32
C ILE A 471 -26.70 3.95 -12.30
N ARG A 472 -26.87 2.69 -12.68
CA ARG A 472 -28.13 1.98 -12.61
C ARG A 472 -28.01 0.76 -11.76
N THR A 473 -28.97 0.53 -10.89
CA THR A 473 -29.06 -0.69 -10.10
C THR A 473 -30.31 -1.48 -10.46
N TYR A 474 -30.21 -2.79 -10.38
CA TYR A 474 -31.26 -3.74 -10.73
C TYR A 474 -31.42 -4.76 -9.61
N ALA A 475 -32.64 -5.17 -9.37
CA ALA A 475 -32.97 -6.30 -8.52
C ALA A 475 -33.88 -7.27 -9.31
N ASP A 476 -33.52 -8.54 -9.40
CA ASP A 476 -34.23 -9.54 -10.22
C ASP A 476 -34.42 -9.06 -11.68
N ASP A 477 -33.36 -8.49 -12.28
CA ASP A 477 -33.38 -7.88 -13.63
C ASP A 477 -34.29 -6.67 -13.80
N VAL A 478 -34.91 -6.18 -12.75
CA VAL A 478 -35.77 -4.98 -12.80
C VAL A 478 -34.95 -3.76 -12.38
N LEU A 479 -34.90 -2.73 -13.23
CA LEU A 479 -34.28 -1.45 -12.89
C LEU A 479 -34.98 -0.84 -11.67
N ASN A 480 -34.26 -0.67 -10.56
CA ASN A 480 -34.84 -0.12 -9.33
C ASN A 480 -34.29 1.26 -8.97
N ASN A 481 -33.15 1.69 -9.58
CA ASN A 481 -32.62 3.03 -9.37
C ASN A 481 -31.78 3.51 -10.55
N THR A 482 -31.73 4.83 -10.72
CA THR A 482 -30.81 5.51 -11.66
C THR A 482 -30.31 6.79 -11.02
N LEU A 483 -29.00 6.89 -10.89
CA LEU A 483 -28.30 8.04 -10.36
C LEU A 483 -27.43 8.66 -11.46
N THR A 484 -27.52 9.98 -11.65
CA THR A 484 -26.69 10.72 -12.63
C THR A 484 -25.85 11.74 -11.90
N ILE A 485 -24.56 11.74 -12.17
CA ILE A 485 -23.55 12.61 -11.54
C ILE A 485 -22.90 13.44 -12.64
N THR A 486 -22.91 14.77 -12.47
CA THR A 486 -22.36 15.74 -13.43
C THR A 486 -21.45 16.79 -12.75
N SER A 487 -21.24 16.65 -11.44
CA SER A 487 -20.39 17.54 -10.64
C SER A 487 -19.69 16.76 -9.53
N GLY A 488 -18.58 17.29 -9.04
CA GLY A 488 -17.80 16.63 -7.97
C GLY A 488 -17.06 15.37 -8.44
N ILE A 489 -16.80 15.26 -9.74
CA ILE A 489 -16.02 14.17 -10.29
C ILE A 489 -14.55 14.58 -10.24
N GLU A 490 -13.77 13.82 -9.51
CA GLU A 490 -12.35 14.01 -9.26
C GLU A 490 -11.60 12.70 -9.55
N GLN A 491 -10.25 12.70 -9.50
CA GLN A 491 -9.48 11.47 -9.71
C GLN A 491 -9.90 10.36 -8.75
N ALA A 492 -10.23 10.70 -7.52
CA ALA A 492 -10.88 9.78 -6.61
C ALA A 492 -12.29 10.31 -6.31
N THR A 493 -13.25 9.77 -7.02
CA THR A 493 -14.66 10.17 -6.93
C THR A 493 -15.36 9.32 -5.90
N GLU A 494 -15.89 9.97 -4.87
CA GLU A 494 -16.71 9.34 -3.85
C GLU A 494 -18.17 9.66 -4.08
N ILE A 495 -18.98 8.64 -4.31
CA ILE A 495 -20.41 8.76 -4.58
C ILE A 495 -21.15 8.35 -3.32
N ASN A 496 -21.60 9.35 -2.57
CA ASN A 496 -22.33 9.16 -1.33
C ASN A 496 -23.82 9.05 -1.61
N TYR A 497 -24.31 7.83 -1.73
CA TYR A 497 -25.72 7.55 -2.05
C TYR A 497 -26.19 6.23 -1.42
N ASP A 498 -27.38 6.23 -0.82
CA ASP A 498 -28.01 5.02 -0.26
C ASP A 498 -28.69 4.25 -1.40
N PHE A 499 -27.95 3.34 -2.01
CA PHE A 499 -28.49 2.50 -3.08
C PHE A 499 -29.55 1.53 -2.51
N PRO A 500 -30.69 1.34 -3.21
CA PRO A 500 -31.61 0.27 -2.86
C PRO A 500 -30.90 -1.09 -3.02
N GLU A 501 -31.45 -2.14 -2.45
CA GLU A 501 -30.95 -3.48 -2.59
C GLU A 501 -30.88 -3.91 -4.07
N TYR A 502 -29.72 -4.42 -4.53
CA TYR A 502 -29.48 -4.78 -5.93
C TYR A 502 -28.63 -6.04 -6.07
N ASP A 503 -28.78 -6.74 -7.18
CA ASP A 503 -27.98 -7.87 -7.62
C ASP A 503 -27.18 -7.58 -8.90
N ARG A 504 -27.48 -6.45 -9.58
CA ARG A 504 -26.72 -5.99 -10.75
C ARG A 504 -26.55 -4.48 -10.72
N LEU A 505 -25.33 -4.05 -11.03
CA LEU A 505 -24.92 -2.64 -11.12
C LEU A 505 -24.38 -2.35 -12.51
N GLU A 506 -24.80 -1.25 -13.10
CA GLU A 506 -24.25 -0.71 -14.34
C GLU A 506 -23.71 0.70 -14.08
N ILE A 507 -22.48 0.98 -14.53
CA ILE A 507 -21.86 2.30 -14.49
C ILE A 507 -21.52 2.70 -15.91
N GLU A 508 -22.15 3.73 -16.41
CA GLU A 508 -22.01 4.25 -17.77
C GLU A 508 -21.34 5.62 -17.75
N PHE A 509 -20.46 5.87 -18.72
CA PHE A 509 -19.71 7.10 -18.87
C PHE A 509 -20.04 7.79 -20.22
N PRO A 510 -21.12 8.60 -20.29
CA PRO A 510 -21.58 9.19 -21.56
C PRO A 510 -20.70 10.32 -22.09
N GLU A 511 -19.99 11.03 -21.22
CA GLU A 511 -19.22 12.22 -21.58
C GLU A 511 -17.89 12.26 -20.80
N THR A 512 -16.82 12.67 -21.52
CA THR A 512 -15.46 12.87 -20.96
C THR A 512 -14.77 14.03 -21.65
N GLU A 513 -13.44 14.14 -21.54
CA GLU A 513 -12.66 15.06 -22.36
C GLU A 513 -12.65 14.62 -23.83
N PRO A 514 -12.44 15.55 -24.79
CA PRO A 514 -12.33 15.20 -26.20
C PRO A 514 -11.20 14.21 -26.48
N ASN A 515 -11.40 13.31 -27.44
CA ASN A 515 -10.45 12.30 -27.89
C ASN A 515 -9.82 11.53 -26.73
N SER A 516 -10.64 11.07 -25.80
CA SER A 516 -10.20 10.49 -24.55
C SER A 516 -10.85 9.14 -24.28
N ARG A 517 -10.20 8.36 -23.41
CA ARG A 517 -10.70 7.09 -22.89
C ARG A 517 -11.04 7.22 -21.43
N ILE A 518 -11.91 6.36 -20.94
CA ILE A 518 -12.15 6.20 -19.52
C ILE A 518 -11.14 5.18 -18.98
N HIS A 519 -10.42 5.55 -17.96
CA HIS A 519 -9.57 4.63 -17.21
C HIS A 519 -9.94 4.67 -15.73
N ILE A 520 -10.19 3.48 -15.15
CA ILE A 520 -10.54 3.29 -13.75
C ILE A 520 -9.51 2.36 -13.14
N ASP A 521 -8.72 2.87 -12.20
CA ASP A 521 -7.74 2.07 -11.46
C ASP A 521 -8.36 1.28 -10.33
N TYR A 522 -9.46 1.81 -9.78
CA TYR A 522 -10.08 1.26 -8.58
C TYR A 522 -11.58 1.50 -8.58
N LEU A 523 -12.33 0.47 -8.24
CA LEU A 523 -13.75 0.55 -7.97
C LEU A 523 -14.06 -0.20 -6.68
N SER A 524 -14.64 0.49 -5.70
CA SER A 524 -15.12 -0.11 -4.47
C SER A 524 -16.63 0.04 -4.40
N LEU A 525 -17.30 -1.06 -4.20
CA LEU A 525 -18.71 -1.09 -3.87
C LEU A 525 -18.86 -1.17 -2.36
N GLY A 526 -19.59 -0.26 -1.75
CA GLY A 526 -19.97 -0.42 -0.36
C GLY A 526 -20.95 -1.58 -0.25
N ALA A 527 -20.58 -2.64 0.45
CA ALA A 527 -21.42 -3.81 0.66
C ALA A 527 -21.30 -4.31 2.09
N GLU A 528 -22.39 -4.82 2.67
CA GLU A 528 -22.29 -5.64 3.86
C GLU A 528 -21.68 -6.99 3.51
N THR A 529 -20.84 -7.55 4.40
CA THR A 529 -20.39 -8.93 4.19
C THR A 529 -21.55 -9.88 4.42
N SER A 530 -21.65 -10.85 3.55
CA SER A 530 -22.52 -11.99 3.75
C SER A 530 -21.93 -12.99 4.76
N TYR A 531 -20.69 -12.78 5.23
CA TYR A 531 -20.03 -13.71 6.15
C TYR A 531 -20.62 -13.59 7.55
N SER A 532 -21.04 -14.73 8.09
CA SER A 532 -21.53 -14.87 9.46
C SER A 532 -20.81 -15.99 10.16
N LEU A 533 -20.34 -15.72 11.37
CA LEU A 533 -19.84 -16.74 12.29
C LEU A 533 -21.02 -17.41 12.99
N GLU A 534 -21.17 -18.70 12.77
CA GLU A 534 -22.14 -19.55 13.44
C GLU A 534 -21.51 -20.25 14.63
N TYR A 535 -22.32 -20.78 15.57
CA TYR A 535 -21.78 -21.51 16.71
C TYR A 535 -20.93 -22.72 16.30
N ASP A 536 -21.23 -23.32 15.16
CA ASP A 536 -20.47 -24.45 14.62
C ASP A 536 -19.07 -24.06 14.10
N ASP A 537 -18.82 -22.76 13.86
CA ASP A 537 -17.49 -22.24 13.49
C ASP A 537 -16.61 -21.97 14.73
N LEU A 538 -17.17 -22.03 15.92
CA LEU A 538 -16.51 -21.63 17.18
C LEU A 538 -16.03 -22.85 17.98
N TYR A 539 -14.87 -22.71 18.61
CA TYR A 539 -14.39 -23.69 19.60
C TYR A 539 -14.98 -23.46 20.97
N SER A 540 -15.39 -22.26 21.30
CA SER A 540 -15.99 -21.87 22.55
C SER A 540 -17.06 -20.81 22.35
N THR A 541 -17.97 -20.67 23.35
CA THR A 541 -18.97 -19.59 23.30
C THR A 541 -18.28 -18.23 23.38
N PRO A 542 -18.70 -17.24 22.55
CA PRO A 542 -18.15 -15.91 22.61
C PRO A 542 -18.19 -15.27 23.99
N VAL A 543 -17.09 -14.66 24.40
CA VAL A 543 -17.03 -13.91 25.66
C VAL A 543 -17.35 -12.44 25.37
N GLY A 544 -18.52 -11.99 25.79
CA GLY A 544 -18.91 -10.58 25.63
C GLY A 544 -18.51 -9.75 26.85
N THR A 545 -17.73 -8.70 26.63
CA THR A 545 -17.28 -7.77 27.66
C THR A 545 -17.93 -6.42 27.51
N GLN A 546 -18.51 -5.86 28.56
CA GLN A 546 -18.99 -4.49 28.54
C GLN A 546 -17.85 -3.54 28.88
N LEU A 547 -17.47 -2.71 27.94
CA LEU A 547 -16.45 -1.68 28.11
C LEU A 547 -16.94 -0.54 29.01
N GLU A 548 -15.99 0.26 29.50
CA GLU A 548 -16.28 1.45 30.28
C GLU A 548 -17.14 2.45 29.47
N LYS A 549 -18.19 2.97 30.13
CA LYS A 549 -19.05 3.94 29.45
C LYS A 549 -18.39 5.31 29.44
N ILE A 550 -18.29 5.90 28.27
CA ILE A 550 -17.85 7.27 28.08
C ILE A 550 -19.08 8.20 28.19
N LYS A 551 -19.04 9.17 29.09
CA LYS A 551 -20.11 10.16 29.24
C LYS A 551 -20.01 11.23 28.18
N ASN A 552 -18.82 11.81 28.02
CA ASN A 552 -18.55 12.84 27.04
C ASN A 552 -17.19 12.59 26.39
N VAL A 553 -17.10 12.91 25.12
CA VAL A 553 -15.82 13.05 24.42
C VAL A 553 -15.47 14.53 24.35
N LYS A 554 -14.27 14.89 24.79
CA LYS A 554 -13.73 16.25 24.73
C LYS A 554 -12.60 16.31 23.73
N VAL A 555 -12.82 16.99 22.62
CA VAL A 555 -11.80 17.17 21.59
C VAL A 555 -11.14 18.53 21.74
N SER A 556 -9.81 18.56 21.73
CA SER A 556 -9.05 19.81 21.82
C SER A 556 -8.92 20.46 20.45
N ARG A 557 -8.95 21.80 20.47
CA ARG A 557 -8.64 22.65 19.33
C ARG A 557 -7.49 23.57 19.71
N SER A 558 -6.48 23.65 18.86
CA SER A 558 -5.29 24.49 19.06
C SER A 558 -5.29 25.68 18.09
N LEU A 559 -5.20 26.89 18.62
CA LEU A 559 -5.14 28.11 17.85
C LEU A 559 -3.75 28.75 18.01
N TYR A 560 -3.06 28.85 16.88
CA TYR A 560 -1.74 29.48 16.80
C TYR A 560 -1.87 30.95 16.48
N SER A 561 -1.15 31.80 17.22
CA SER A 561 -1.04 33.24 16.94
C SER A 561 0.41 33.70 17.03
N LYS A 562 0.82 34.59 16.14
CA LYS A 562 2.19 35.10 16.08
C LYS A 562 2.47 36.02 17.23
N SER A 563 3.54 35.78 18.02
CA SER A 563 4.07 36.71 19.00
C SER A 563 4.85 37.83 18.29
N ALA A 564 4.73 39.05 18.77
CA ALA A 564 5.50 40.17 18.24
C ALA A 564 6.88 40.33 18.90
N THR A 565 7.18 39.57 19.95
CA THR A 565 8.42 39.66 20.71
C THR A 565 9.44 38.67 20.17
N LYS A 566 10.60 39.20 19.78
CA LYS A 566 11.74 38.35 19.36
C LYS A 566 12.48 37.87 20.62
N GLU A 567 12.80 36.60 20.65
CA GLU A 567 13.42 35.91 21.80
C GLU A 567 14.66 35.14 21.38
N ASP A 568 15.53 34.86 22.34
CA ASP A 568 16.59 33.87 22.19
C ASP A 568 15.94 32.49 22.33
N LEU A 569 16.00 31.68 21.25
CA LEU A 569 15.35 30.37 21.18
C LEU A 569 16.27 29.24 21.66
N THR A 570 17.55 29.29 21.25
CA THR A 570 18.58 28.34 21.68
C THR A 570 19.97 28.97 21.53
N SER A 571 20.89 28.56 22.40
CA SER A 571 22.31 28.87 22.29
C SER A 571 23.10 27.65 22.70
N GLU A 572 23.87 27.12 21.78
CA GLU A 572 24.64 25.88 21.99
C GLU A 572 26.07 25.99 21.47
N THR A 573 26.99 25.37 22.20
CA THR A 573 28.37 25.21 21.73
C THR A 573 28.48 23.84 21.05
N ILE A 574 28.79 23.84 19.77
CA ILE A 574 28.96 22.64 18.98
C ILE A 574 30.40 22.50 18.46
N THR A 575 30.83 21.26 18.24
CA THR A 575 32.03 20.96 17.47
C THR A 575 31.62 20.75 16.02
N TYR A 576 32.04 21.63 15.12
CA TYR A 576 31.60 21.58 13.73
C TYR A 576 32.12 20.32 13.03
N SER A 577 31.18 19.53 12.47
CA SER A 577 31.48 18.24 11.78
C SER A 577 31.94 18.41 10.32
N GLY A 578 31.67 19.55 9.71
CA GLY A 578 31.84 19.80 8.27
C GLY A 578 30.51 19.84 7.52
N GLU A 579 29.42 19.50 8.17
CA GLU A 579 28.07 19.41 7.60
C GLU A 579 27.12 20.45 8.19
N ASN A 580 25.94 20.60 7.56
CA ASN A 580 24.89 21.45 8.14
C ASN A 580 24.44 20.89 9.49
N GLN A 581 24.07 21.79 10.39
CA GLN A 581 23.57 21.41 11.71
C GLN A 581 22.09 21.72 11.84
N ILE A 582 21.32 20.74 12.33
CA ILE A 582 19.89 20.91 12.62
C ILE A 582 19.71 21.16 14.11
N TYR A 583 18.99 22.24 14.43
CA TYR A 583 18.58 22.62 15.79
C TYR A 583 17.10 22.37 15.95
N TYR A 584 16.73 21.55 16.89
CA TYR A 584 15.33 21.26 17.21
C TYR A 584 14.83 22.19 18.31
N LEU A 585 13.61 22.67 18.15
CA LEU A 585 12.97 23.59 19.08
C LEU A 585 11.82 22.89 19.81
N ASN A 586 11.67 23.19 21.10
CA ASN A 586 10.59 22.62 21.92
C ASN A 586 9.26 23.35 21.70
N ASP A 587 9.33 24.65 21.46
CA ASP A 587 8.17 25.51 21.22
C ASP A 587 8.02 25.78 19.72
N PRO A 588 6.80 25.98 19.22
CA PRO A 588 6.58 26.38 17.83
C PRO A 588 7.07 27.81 17.59
N CYS A 589 7.98 27.99 16.63
CA CYS A 589 8.65 29.24 16.35
C CYS A 589 8.63 29.61 14.86
N TYR A 590 8.96 30.86 14.54
CA TYR A 590 9.07 31.38 13.18
C TYR A 590 10.04 32.60 13.12
N GLY A 591 10.39 33.05 11.90
CA GLY A 591 11.15 34.28 11.68
C GLY A 591 12.55 34.26 12.28
N TYR A 592 13.26 33.19 12.02
CA TYR A 592 14.56 32.91 12.63
C TYR A 592 15.69 33.81 12.15
N SER A 593 16.65 34.03 13.03
CA SER A 593 17.97 34.56 12.70
C SER A 593 19.03 33.75 13.43
N VAL A 594 20.16 33.51 12.80
CA VAL A 594 21.30 32.75 13.35
C VAL A 594 22.55 33.61 13.41
N ALA A 595 23.34 33.42 14.44
CA ALA A 595 24.67 34.03 14.60
C ALA A 595 25.63 33.08 15.29
N ILE A 596 26.92 33.21 15.00
CA ILE A 596 27.99 32.61 15.77
C ILE A 596 28.42 33.64 16.82
N SER A 597 28.15 33.36 18.11
CA SER A 597 28.39 34.33 19.20
C SER A 597 29.87 34.62 19.42
N ASN A 598 30.72 33.62 19.18
CA ASN A 598 32.18 33.69 19.28
C ASN A 598 32.90 33.71 17.92
N ALA A 599 32.26 34.30 16.88
CA ALA A 599 32.74 34.28 15.50
C ALA A 599 34.11 34.93 15.35
N LYS A 600 35.02 34.23 14.64
CA LYS A 600 36.28 34.78 14.16
C LYS A 600 36.08 35.48 12.83
N SER A 601 37.06 36.30 12.45
CA SER A 601 37.00 37.02 11.16
C SER A 601 36.81 36.03 9.99
N GLY A 602 35.77 36.27 9.17
CA GLY A 602 35.42 35.44 8.02
C GLY A 602 34.50 34.24 8.32
N GLN A 603 34.11 34.03 9.59
CA GLN A 603 33.12 33.03 9.96
C GLN A 603 31.70 33.61 9.91
N SER A 604 30.78 32.82 9.36
CA SER A 604 29.37 33.18 9.33
C SER A 604 28.47 31.93 9.38
N ALA A 605 27.24 32.13 9.79
CA ALA A 605 26.18 31.12 9.78
C ALA A 605 25.01 31.60 8.92
N LYS A 606 24.37 30.68 8.21
CA LYS A 606 23.23 30.95 7.36
C LYS A 606 22.17 29.86 7.55
N ILE A 607 20.90 30.27 7.66
CA ILE A 607 19.77 29.34 7.64
C ILE A 607 19.59 28.80 6.24
N VAL A 608 19.60 27.48 6.11
CA VAL A 608 19.39 26.72 4.86
C VAL A 608 17.90 26.39 4.71
N SER A 609 17.34 25.82 5.77
CA SER A 609 15.92 25.48 5.84
C SER A 609 15.41 25.69 7.28
N SER A 610 14.11 25.88 7.43
CA SER A 610 13.49 25.99 8.74
C SER A 610 12.01 25.61 8.67
N GLY A 611 11.52 25.01 9.72
CA GLY A 611 10.11 24.75 9.95
C GLY A 611 9.63 25.41 11.26
N THR A 612 8.55 24.90 11.80
CA THR A 612 8.01 25.43 13.06
C THR A 612 8.79 24.94 14.28
N TYR A 613 9.43 23.77 14.19
CA TYR A 613 10.14 23.12 15.28
C TYR A 613 11.62 22.85 14.99
N TYR A 614 12.17 23.37 13.89
CA TYR A 614 13.58 23.18 13.57
C TYR A 614 14.16 24.34 12.77
N VAL A 615 15.49 24.46 12.85
CA VAL A 615 16.29 25.35 11.99
C VAL A 615 17.54 24.60 11.54
N GLU A 616 17.76 24.50 10.25
CA GLU A 616 18.97 23.95 9.65
C GLU A 616 19.94 25.08 9.30
N VAL A 617 21.17 24.98 9.74
CA VAL A 617 22.19 26.01 9.63
C VAL A 617 23.42 25.48 8.91
N ALA A 618 23.84 26.21 7.89
CA ALA A 618 25.14 26.04 7.21
C ALA A 618 26.15 27.05 7.76
N PHE A 619 27.41 26.61 7.86
CA PHE A 619 28.50 27.42 8.35
C PHE A 619 29.53 27.68 7.26
N SER A 620 30.08 28.90 7.22
CA SER A 620 31.15 29.29 6.31
C SER A 620 32.35 29.83 7.08
N GLY A 621 33.55 29.51 6.64
CA GLY A 621 34.78 29.95 7.31
C GLY A 621 35.10 29.24 8.62
N VAL A 622 34.35 28.22 8.98
CA VAL A 622 34.56 27.36 10.16
C VAL A 622 35.28 26.08 9.72
N LYS A 623 36.27 25.64 10.48
CA LYS A 623 37.03 24.40 10.19
C LYS A 623 36.41 23.22 10.91
N THR A 624 36.38 22.08 10.26
CA THR A 624 35.97 20.81 10.90
C THR A 624 36.77 20.58 12.19
N GLY A 625 36.09 20.23 13.28
CA GLY A 625 36.64 20.06 14.61
C GLY A 625 36.76 21.37 15.43
N GLU A 626 36.34 22.51 14.88
CA GLU A 626 36.33 23.79 15.59
C GLU A 626 35.08 23.93 16.47
N ASN A 627 35.26 24.42 17.70
CA ASN A 627 34.14 24.73 18.58
C ASN A 627 33.61 26.12 18.28
N ILE A 628 32.32 26.20 17.99
CA ILE A 628 31.59 27.44 17.77
C ILE A 628 30.39 27.52 18.68
N GLU A 629 30.03 28.71 19.14
CA GLU A 629 28.81 28.96 19.88
C GLU A 629 27.77 29.54 18.92
N VAL A 630 26.68 28.81 18.72
CA VAL A 630 25.61 29.16 17.79
C VAL A 630 24.40 29.64 18.57
N ALA A 631 23.97 30.85 18.28
CA ALA A 631 22.77 31.47 18.86
C ALA A 631 21.70 31.60 17.77
N ILE A 632 20.50 31.09 18.07
CA ILE A 632 19.31 31.22 17.22
C ILE A 632 18.28 32.05 17.93
N THR A 633 17.83 33.12 17.27
CA THR A 633 16.77 34.00 17.76
C THR A 633 15.59 33.94 16.81
N GLY A 634 14.39 34.20 17.32
CA GLY A 634 13.18 34.17 16.51
C GLY A 634 11.96 34.59 17.31
N TYR A 635 10.80 34.27 16.77
CA TYR A 635 9.51 34.58 17.40
C TYR A 635 8.79 33.29 17.74
N LYS A 636 8.10 33.22 18.85
CA LYS A 636 7.25 32.09 19.23
C LYS A 636 5.83 32.26 18.69
N TYR A 637 5.17 31.14 18.45
CA TYR A 637 3.72 31.14 18.36
C TYR A 637 3.12 30.99 19.76
N ASN A 638 2.11 31.81 20.06
CA ASN A 638 1.25 31.59 21.23
C ASN A 638 0.17 30.56 20.83
N VAL A 639 0.06 29.48 21.59
CA VAL A 639 -0.92 28.43 21.34
C VAL A 639 -2.00 28.47 22.40
N ALA A 640 -3.22 28.82 22.00
CA ALA A 640 -4.40 28.77 22.85
C ALA A 640 -5.18 27.48 22.58
N THR A 641 -5.49 26.74 23.65
CA THR A 641 -6.27 25.49 23.54
C THR A 641 -7.68 25.72 24.08
N SER A 642 -8.66 25.26 23.29
CA SER A 642 -10.07 25.17 23.72
C SER A 642 -10.60 23.78 23.44
N TYR A 643 -11.74 23.44 24.03
CA TYR A 643 -12.32 22.11 23.94
C TYR A 643 -13.78 22.19 23.50
N TYR A 644 -14.15 21.24 22.64
CA TYR A 644 -15.54 20.94 22.34
C TYR A 644 -15.91 19.62 23.01
N SER A 645 -17.09 19.57 23.68
CA SER A 645 -17.56 18.40 24.41
C SER A 645 -18.82 17.83 23.75
N GLN A 646 -18.72 16.59 23.26
CA GLN A 646 -19.83 15.85 22.67
C GLN A 646 -20.34 14.81 23.67
N PRO A 647 -21.64 14.83 24.05
CA PRO A 647 -22.21 13.82 24.91
C PRO A 647 -22.37 12.48 24.19
N VAL A 648 -22.08 11.38 24.90
CA VAL A 648 -22.24 10.00 24.44
C VAL A 648 -23.30 9.28 25.27
N HIS A 649 -23.08 9.22 26.59
CA HIS A 649 -23.99 8.56 27.52
C HIS A 649 -24.38 9.48 28.68
N ASN A 650 -25.47 9.13 29.39
CA ASN A 650 -25.92 9.90 30.55
C ASN A 650 -24.98 9.75 31.77
N ARG A 651 -24.08 8.75 31.77
CA ARG A 651 -23.14 8.46 32.87
C ARG A 651 -21.86 7.83 32.30
N GLY A 652 -20.78 7.89 33.03
CA GLY A 652 -19.49 7.33 32.67
C GLY A 652 -18.38 8.34 32.88
N THR A 653 -17.20 8.07 32.34
CA THR A 653 -16.01 8.93 32.39
C THR A 653 -15.99 9.92 31.22
N GLU A 654 -15.10 10.91 31.30
CA GLU A 654 -14.82 11.81 30.19
C GLU A 654 -13.59 11.31 29.44
N LYS A 655 -13.69 11.23 28.12
CA LYS A 655 -12.58 10.90 27.23
C LYS A 655 -12.04 12.18 26.60
N GLU A 656 -10.82 12.56 26.94
CA GLU A 656 -10.13 13.68 26.30
C GLU A 656 -9.40 13.17 25.05
N TRP A 657 -9.54 13.93 23.94
CA TRP A 657 -8.91 13.64 22.66
C TRP A 657 -8.13 14.85 22.18
N LYS A 658 -6.82 14.67 22.04
CA LYS A 658 -5.91 15.75 21.63
C LYS A 658 -5.37 15.45 20.24
N ASN A 659 -5.59 16.39 19.32
CA ASN A 659 -4.94 16.34 18.02
C ASN A 659 -4.44 17.76 17.67
N PRO A 660 -3.12 17.94 17.47
CA PRO A 660 -2.53 19.26 17.25
C PRO A 660 -2.97 19.92 15.94
N LEU A 661 -3.42 19.15 14.94
CA LEU A 661 -3.83 19.66 13.64
C LEU A 661 -5.22 20.31 13.66
N ILE A 662 -6.05 20.04 14.67
CA ILE A 662 -7.40 20.60 14.73
C ILE A 662 -7.34 22.08 15.13
N SER A 663 -7.76 22.96 14.21
CA SER A 663 -7.76 24.41 14.39
C SER A 663 -9.13 25.07 14.28
N PHE A 664 -10.10 24.43 13.60
CA PHE A 664 -11.44 24.96 13.35
C PHE A 664 -12.49 24.35 14.26
N ASP A 665 -13.54 25.13 14.58
CA ASP A 665 -14.66 24.68 15.41
C ASP A 665 -15.43 23.54 14.74
N ASP A 666 -15.76 23.69 13.45
CA ASP A 666 -16.51 22.69 12.72
C ASP A 666 -15.75 21.36 12.63
N HIS A 667 -14.45 21.42 12.33
CA HIS A 667 -13.58 20.26 12.31
C HIS A 667 -13.54 19.56 13.69
N CYS A 668 -13.40 20.34 14.75
CA CYS A 668 -13.42 19.84 16.12
C CYS A 668 -14.75 19.12 16.46
N GLN A 669 -15.89 19.70 16.04
CA GLN A 669 -17.22 19.12 16.25
C GLN A 669 -17.40 17.83 15.45
N GLU A 670 -16.94 17.77 14.22
CA GLU A 670 -17.01 16.59 13.36
C GLU A 670 -16.19 15.43 13.93
N VAL A 671 -14.96 15.70 14.40
CA VAL A 671 -14.12 14.71 15.08
C VAL A 671 -14.77 14.24 16.37
N ALA A 672 -15.33 15.14 17.17
CA ALA A 672 -16.02 14.80 18.40
C ALA A 672 -17.25 13.93 18.18
N LYS A 673 -18.01 14.20 17.11
CA LYS A 673 -19.16 13.37 16.74
C LYS A 673 -18.72 11.99 16.31
N TRP A 674 -17.73 11.89 15.43
CA TRP A 674 -17.18 10.60 14.99
C TRP A 674 -16.70 9.73 16.16
N LEU A 675 -15.98 10.31 17.12
CA LEU A 675 -15.55 9.61 18.32
C LEU A 675 -16.74 9.22 19.22
N ALA A 676 -17.76 10.10 19.33
CA ALA A 676 -18.96 9.79 20.11
C ALA A 676 -19.72 8.61 19.52
N ASP A 677 -19.82 8.50 18.19
CA ASP A 677 -20.45 7.37 17.51
C ASP A 677 -19.69 6.06 17.77
N TYR A 678 -18.36 6.09 17.77
CA TYR A 678 -17.54 4.94 18.14
C TYR A 678 -17.74 4.51 19.59
N PHE A 679 -17.70 5.45 20.54
CA PHE A 679 -17.85 5.16 21.97
C PHE A 679 -19.30 4.88 22.40
N ALA A 680 -20.28 5.11 21.53
CA ALA A 680 -21.66 4.70 21.76
C ALA A 680 -21.80 3.17 21.81
N SER A 681 -20.95 2.43 21.09
CA SER A 681 -20.85 0.99 21.20
C SER A 681 -19.89 0.58 22.31
N GLY A 682 -20.43 -0.04 23.35
CA GLY A 682 -19.67 -0.41 24.54
C GLY A 682 -19.53 -1.91 24.76
N ILE A 683 -19.68 -2.75 23.72
CA ILE A 683 -19.59 -4.22 23.86
C ILE A 683 -18.53 -4.76 22.90
N GLU A 684 -17.61 -5.51 23.45
CA GLU A 684 -16.55 -6.24 22.75
C GLU A 684 -16.78 -7.74 22.93
N TYR A 685 -16.44 -8.53 21.91
CA TYR A 685 -16.51 -9.98 21.95
C TYR A 685 -15.14 -10.57 21.62
N GLU A 686 -14.73 -11.55 22.42
CA GLU A 686 -13.58 -12.40 22.14
C GLU A 686 -14.09 -13.77 21.70
N LEU A 687 -13.52 -14.30 20.63
CA LEU A 687 -13.96 -15.50 19.93
C LEU A 687 -12.76 -16.39 19.63
N ASP A 688 -12.87 -17.66 19.98
CA ASP A 688 -11.97 -18.72 19.47
C ASP A 688 -12.71 -19.48 18.38
N TYR A 689 -12.14 -19.52 17.17
CA TYR A 689 -12.82 -20.08 16.01
C TYR A 689 -11.88 -20.91 15.11
N ARG A 690 -12.47 -21.58 14.14
CA ARG A 690 -11.78 -22.53 13.26
C ARG A 690 -10.81 -21.87 12.25
N GLY A 691 -10.61 -20.56 12.32
CA GLY A 691 -9.78 -19.79 11.41
C GLY A 691 -10.45 -19.57 10.05
N GLU A 692 -10.42 -18.34 9.58
CA GLU A 692 -10.87 -17.95 8.23
C GLU A 692 -9.89 -16.93 7.66
N PRO A 693 -8.98 -17.37 6.77
CA PRO A 693 -7.96 -16.51 6.19
C PRO A 693 -8.49 -15.33 5.37
N ALA A 694 -9.74 -15.40 4.94
CA ALA A 694 -10.35 -14.34 4.15
C ALA A 694 -10.83 -13.13 4.98
N ILE A 695 -10.88 -13.24 6.32
CA ILE A 695 -11.29 -12.14 7.20
C ILE A 695 -10.13 -11.18 7.42
N ASP A 696 -10.41 -9.87 7.29
CA ASP A 696 -9.47 -8.78 7.60
C ASP A 696 -9.97 -7.96 8.80
N CYS A 697 -9.02 -7.31 9.49
CA CYS A 697 -9.38 -6.29 10.46
C CYS A 697 -10.14 -5.13 9.79
N GLY A 698 -11.20 -4.65 10.45
CA GLY A 698 -12.11 -3.66 9.90
C GLY A 698 -13.31 -4.24 9.15
N ASP A 699 -13.34 -5.55 8.89
CA ASP A 699 -14.52 -6.21 8.32
C ASP A 699 -15.70 -6.18 9.30
N VAL A 700 -16.90 -6.00 8.74
CA VAL A 700 -18.16 -6.15 9.48
C VAL A 700 -18.71 -7.54 9.22
N ILE A 701 -18.79 -8.36 10.23
CA ILE A 701 -19.26 -9.74 10.13
C ILE A 701 -20.54 -9.94 10.94
N GLY A 702 -21.42 -10.84 10.46
CA GLY A 702 -22.50 -11.37 11.25
C GLY A 702 -21.95 -12.30 12.32
N GLN A 703 -22.59 -12.32 13.49
CA GLN A 703 -22.24 -13.24 14.57
C GLN A 703 -23.52 -13.85 15.11
N GLU A 704 -23.63 -15.17 15.06
CA GLU A 704 -24.79 -15.86 15.64
C GLU A 704 -24.90 -15.52 17.12
N ASN A 705 -26.09 -15.06 17.50
CA ASN A 705 -26.36 -14.68 18.86
C ASN A 705 -27.81 -15.05 19.23
N LYS A 706 -27.99 -15.74 20.35
CA LYS A 706 -29.31 -16.21 20.84
C LYS A 706 -30.33 -15.10 21.04
N TYR A 707 -29.88 -13.89 21.38
CA TYR A 707 -30.74 -12.77 21.78
C TYR A 707 -30.81 -11.65 20.71
N ASP A 708 -29.88 -11.66 19.78
CA ASP A 708 -29.81 -10.69 18.68
C ASP A 708 -29.43 -11.42 17.39
N PRO A 709 -30.42 -11.93 16.63
CA PRO A 709 -30.14 -12.71 15.42
C PRO A 709 -29.44 -11.90 14.31
N ASP A 710 -29.54 -10.57 14.39
CA ASP A 710 -28.94 -9.64 13.41
C ASP A 710 -27.68 -8.99 13.98
N LEU A 711 -27.01 -9.61 14.96
CA LEU A 711 -25.81 -9.06 15.58
C LEU A 711 -24.71 -8.93 14.53
N LYS A 712 -24.24 -7.68 14.35
CA LYS A 712 -23.09 -7.36 13.54
C LYS A 712 -21.96 -6.79 14.40
N THR A 713 -20.75 -7.20 14.08
CA THR A 713 -19.55 -6.79 14.79
C THR A 713 -18.46 -6.39 13.80
N ILE A 714 -17.60 -5.46 14.21
CA ILE A 714 -16.41 -5.04 13.46
C ILE A 714 -15.22 -5.80 14.03
N VAL A 715 -14.41 -6.39 13.17
CA VAL A 715 -13.18 -7.09 13.57
C VAL A 715 -12.10 -6.07 13.91
N GLU A 716 -11.65 -6.03 15.17
CA GLU A 716 -10.57 -5.16 15.64
C GLU A 716 -9.24 -5.93 15.82
N GLN A 717 -9.31 -7.26 15.95
CA GLN A 717 -8.14 -8.11 15.94
C GLN A 717 -8.47 -9.44 15.26
N SER A 718 -7.56 -9.90 14.41
CA SER A 718 -7.61 -11.21 13.77
C SER A 718 -6.32 -11.96 14.03
N GLN A 719 -6.44 -13.11 14.63
CA GLN A 719 -5.36 -14.06 14.82
C GLN A 719 -5.65 -15.32 14.02
N ILE A 720 -4.71 -15.76 13.22
CA ILE A 720 -4.76 -17.04 12.50
C ILE A 720 -3.57 -17.88 12.93
N THR A 721 -3.82 -19.13 13.22
CA THR A 721 -2.79 -20.12 13.53
C THR A 721 -2.84 -21.27 12.54
N PHE A 722 -1.68 -21.72 12.11
CA PHE A 722 -1.50 -22.88 11.25
C PHE A 722 -0.58 -23.89 11.93
N LYS A 723 -1.02 -25.13 11.98
CA LYS A 723 -0.20 -26.22 12.51
C LYS A 723 -0.56 -27.53 11.84
N SER A 724 0.40 -28.15 11.14
CA SER A 724 0.25 -29.48 10.52
C SER A 724 -1.03 -29.61 9.67
N GLY A 725 -1.30 -28.61 8.82
CA GLY A 725 -2.47 -28.61 7.92
C GLY A 725 -3.79 -28.22 8.56
N LEU A 726 -3.78 -27.81 9.83
CA LEU A 726 -4.97 -27.35 10.55
C LEU A 726 -4.92 -25.84 10.79
N LEU A 727 -6.05 -25.19 10.56
CA LEU A 727 -6.27 -23.80 10.89
C LEU A 727 -7.01 -23.65 12.22
N GLY A 728 -6.65 -22.62 12.94
CA GLY A 728 -7.38 -22.11 14.09
C GLY A 728 -7.24 -20.60 14.13
N GLY A 729 -7.92 -19.95 15.03
CA GLY A 729 -7.78 -18.51 15.18
C GLY A 729 -8.59 -17.91 16.31
N GLY A 730 -8.32 -16.66 16.58
CA GLY A 730 -9.04 -15.81 17.52
C GLY A 730 -9.47 -14.51 16.86
N LEU A 731 -10.62 -14.01 17.24
CA LEU A 731 -11.09 -12.68 16.85
C LEU A 731 -11.44 -11.87 18.09
N ARG A 732 -11.08 -10.60 18.06
CA ARG A 732 -11.66 -9.59 18.94
C ARG A 732 -12.50 -8.67 18.06
N THR A 733 -13.78 -8.58 18.41
CA THR A 733 -14.75 -7.84 17.61
C THR A 733 -15.53 -6.87 18.48
N ARG A 734 -15.90 -5.73 17.90
CA ARG A 734 -16.70 -4.71 18.56
C ARG A 734 -18.09 -4.68 17.96
N ARG A 735 -19.12 -4.67 18.83
CA ARG A 735 -20.51 -4.59 18.39
C ARG A 735 -20.74 -3.31 17.60
N LYS A 736 -21.34 -3.44 16.41
CA LYS A 736 -21.82 -2.33 15.62
C LYS A 736 -23.26 -2.00 16.05
N GLU A 737 -23.48 -0.84 16.66
CA GLU A 737 -24.84 -0.40 16.99
C GLU A 737 -25.42 0.40 15.83
N TYR A 738 -26.57 -0.06 15.33
CA TYR A 738 -27.35 0.74 14.42
C TYR A 738 -28.11 1.82 15.19
N VAL A 739 -28.00 3.07 14.78
CA VAL A 739 -28.70 4.22 15.38
C VAL A 739 -30.23 4.10 15.31
N ALA A 740 -30.75 3.16 14.55
CA ALA A 740 -32.18 2.99 14.27
C ALA A 740 -32.94 2.07 15.25
N ARG A 741 -32.32 1.48 16.26
CA ARG A 741 -33.09 0.75 17.29
C ARG A 741 -33.67 1.72 18.31
N THR A 742 -34.70 2.43 17.87
CA THR A 742 -35.62 3.14 18.76
C THR A 742 -36.10 2.23 19.88
N LYS A 743 -35.96 2.74 21.07
CA LYS A 743 -36.47 2.31 22.38
C LYS A 743 -37.87 1.71 22.38
N ASN A 744 -38.13 0.55 21.85
CA ASN A 744 -39.39 -0.14 22.04
C ASN A 744 -39.23 -1.66 22.07
N ARG A 745 -38.34 -2.15 22.95
CA ARG A 745 -38.51 -3.48 23.57
C ARG A 745 -38.31 -3.35 25.06
N LEU A 746 -39.26 -2.75 25.72
CA LEU A 746 -39.59 -3.16 27.06
C LEU A 746 -40.21 -4.57 26.92
N VAL A 747 -39.40 -5.57 27.23
CA VAL A 747 -39.83 -6.95 27.38
C VAL A 747 -40.97 -6.94 28.36
N SER A 748 -42.19 -7.20 27.90
CA SER A 748 -43.22 -7.76 28.79
C SER A 748 -42.75 -9.14 29.19
N ARG A 749 -42.50 -9.31 30.48
CA ARG A 749 -42.33 -10.62 31.13
C ARG A 749 -43.56 -11.49 30.90
#